data_e100ae0314706c1aff217aca016fa0ea
#
_entry.id   e100ae0314706c1aff217aca016fa0ea
#
_cell.length_a   1.000
_cell.length_b   1.000
_cell.length_c   1.000
_cell.angle_alpha   90.00
_cell.angle_beta   90.00
_cell.angle_gamma   90.00
#
_symmetry.space_group_name_H-M   'P 1'
#
loop_
_entity.id
_entity.type
_entity.pdbx_description
1 polymer ?
#
loop_
_entity_poly.entity_id
_entity_poly.type
_entity_poly.pdbx_seq_one_letter_code
_entity_poly.pdbx_strand_id
1 'polypeptide(L)'
;MVSRSSHPQSVYRTPAAPSPAVSAVRAVSLGVALLFAATAAPSVRAADAASAPAGKAYAIGAGPLGDVLAQFAAAAGVPLSFDPAVLAGQRSSGLNGVYTVRDGFARLLAGSGYALAEQGGGAYSLRKLPAPEAGVTTLPAVTVAAAGVSPSALPVEYAGNQVARGGRLGLLGNQDVMDTPFSVTNYTADLLANRQAVTLADALNVDSSVRFTGQIGGVTDSFYIRGFPIGEGNLGEIAFDGVYGVAPNYHVFTDYIERVEVLKGPAALLYGMSPNSGVGGVINMVPKRALPEDLTRLSADYVGSSQFGGRVDLSRRFGNDGEWGVRVNAMHRQGDTPLDNLHSRTDIGALSLDYQGTRLRATLDVVMQNEKVDAPTRPFLVASGLQVPGAPDGRRNATQPWGWWKSDSQSALLRVEYDISDRLTVFADAGGSDTYVTRLSDQTPTIVNAAGDTLVTPNNSKFQIDRSTYNAGLRAKLDTGPVRHAISFMGSLYSDRNLQASVLGTPLSSNIYHPVTRPEQFIPAPANLPKVSSSDLTGFALADTMSILDDRAQLTLGVRQQRIESRNFNATTGARTLSYDESATTPLAGLVVKPWSNVSLYANYIEGLSKGDVAPATASNAGQVFKPYKAKQKEVGIKVDLDSAMLTLSAFEITKPSGQLTGNVYAADSEQRNRGLELNLSGEPLRGLRLLGGVTLLDAELTRSSNRAVLGNQPVGVPRVMANLSAEWDTPWVAGLTVTGGVIHTGKEYVNQANTQSVPSWTTFD
;
A
#
# COMPACT_ATOMS: atom_id res chain seq x y z
N MET A 1 -69.54 -18.36 14.57
CA MET A 1 -68.48 -18.66 15.55
C MET A 1 -67.16 -18.19 14.95
N VAL A 2 -66.59 -17.17 15.56
CA VAL A 2 -65.43 -16.42 15.05
C VAL A 2 -64.18 -17.16 15.46
N SER A 3 -63.36 -17.55 14.49
CA SER A 3 -62.02 -18.10 14.71
C SER A 3 -61.00 -16.95 14.68
N ARG A 4 -60.33 -16.71 15.80
CA ARG A 4 -59.19 -15.78 15.92
C ARG A 4 -57.93 -16.44 15.39
N SER A 5 -57.30 -15.86 14.36
CA SER A 5 -55.96 -16.18 13.93
C SER A 5 -54.95 -15.48 14.82
N SER A 6 -54.12 -16.24 15.53
CA SER A 6 -52.97 -15.77 16.26
C SER A 6 -51.78 -15.58 15.30
N HIS A 7 -51.29 -14.34 15.16
CA HIS A 7 -50.02 -14.08 14.49
C HIS A 7 -48.84 -14.42 15.43
N PRO A 8 -47.79 -15.09 14.96
CA PRO A 8 -46.59 -15.24 15.76
C PRO A 8 -45.80 -13.93 15.77
N GLN A 9 -45.53 -13.40 16.96
CA GLN A 9 -44.60 -12.29 17.16
C GLN A 9 -43.19 -12.74 16.80
N SER A 10 -42.55 -12.08 15.81
CA SER A 10 -41.15 -12.22 15.47
C SER A 10 -40.30 -11.65 16.60
N VAL A 11 -39.59 -12.51 17.32
CA VAL A 11 -38.55 -12.13 18.27
C VAL A 11 -37.36 -11.61 17.47
N TYR A 12 -37.24 -10.31 17.33
CA TYR A 12 -36.01 -9.66 16.88
C TYR A 12 -34.92 -9.90 17.93
N ARG A 13 -34.02 -10.87 17.69
CA ARG A 13 -32.75 -10.96 18.42
C ARG A 13 -31.85 -9.82 17.92
N THR A 14 -31.50 -8.89 18.78
CA THR A 14 -30.48 -7.86 18.56
C THR A 14 -29.18 -8.53 18.10
N PRO A 15 -28.51 -8.01 17.05
CA PRO A 15 -27.19 -8.50 16.66
C PRO A 15 -26.20 -8.32 17.82
N ALA A 16 -25.22 -9.24 17.94
CA ALA A 16 -24.18 -9.17 18.95
C ALA A 16 -23.46 -7.82 18.85
N ALA A 17 -23.21 -7.19 20.01
CA ALA A 17 -22.51 -5.89 20.07
C ALA A 17 -21.16 -5.97 19.35
N PRO A 18 -20.81 -4.99 18.50
CA PRO A 18 -19.50 -4.93 17.84
C PRO A 18 -18.38 -4.78 18.88
N SER A 19 -17.15 -5.15 18.50
CA SER A 19 -15.98 -4.95 19.38
C SER A 19 -15.77 -3.45 19.67
N PRO A 20 -15.15 -3.06 20.79
CA PRO A 20 -14.92 -1.65 21.13
C PRO A 20 -14.20 -0.87 20.02
N ALA A 21 -13.25 -1.50 19.31
CA ALA A 21 -12.55 -0.89 18.20
C ALA A 21 -13.47 -0.64 16.99
N VAL A 22 -14.35 -1.60 16.66
CA VAL A 22 -15.36 -1.46 15.58
C VAL A 22 -16.39 -0.38 15.96
N SER A 23 -16.77 -0.27 17.23
CA SER A 23 -17.65 0.80 17.70
C SER A 23 -16.98 2.17 17.59
N ALA A 24 -15.68 2.26 17.87
CA ALA A 24 -14.89 3.48 17.69
C ALA A 24 -14.76 3.87 16.20
N VAL A 25 -14.49 2.92 15.32
CA VAL A 25 -14.46 3.13 13.86
C VAL A 25 -15.79 3.66 13.35
N ARG A 26 -16.91 3.05 13.76
CA ARG A 26 -18.26 3.53 13.39
C ARG A 26 -18.59 4.90 13.93
N ALA A 27 -18.18 5.23 15.15
CA ALA A 27 -18.39 6.55 15.74
C ALA A 27 -17.60 7.65 15.01
N VAL A 28 -16.34 7.38 14.66
CA VAL A 28 -15.49 8.28 13.88
C VAL A 28 -16.04 8.43 12.45
N SER A 29 -16.48 7.32 11.84
CA SER A 29 -17.07 7.31 10.50
C SER A 29 -18.36 8.13 10.42
N LEU A 30 -19.23 8.07 11.46
CA LEU A 30 -20.44 8.90 11.54
C LEU A 30 -20.09 10.38 11.68
N GLY A 31 -19.07 10.72 12.45
CA GLY A 31 -18.56 12.08 12.60
C GLY A 31 -18.05 12.68 11.28
N VAL A 32 -17.35 11.87 10.48
CA VAL A 32 -16.86 12.28 9.15
C VAL A 32 -18.02 12.46 8.16
N ALA A 33 -19.03 11.57 8.17
CA ALA A 33 -20.22 11.70 7.33
C ALA A 33 -21.01 12.98 7.64
N LEU A 34 -21.09 13.38 8.92
CA LEU A 34 -21.71 14.64 9.35
C LEU A 34 -20.89 15.88 8.93
N LEU A 35 -19.55 15.80 8.90
CA LEU A 35 -18.69 16.85 8.37
C LEU A 35 -18.88 17.06 6.87
N PHE A 36 -19.04 16.00 6.09
CA PHE A 36 -19.34 16.10 4.66
C PHE A 36 -20.73 16.68 4.37
N ALA A 37 -21.71 16.47 5.25
CA ALA A 37 -23.05 17.07 5.13
C ALA A 37 -23.07 18.55 5.53
N ALA A 38 -22.13 19.01 6.35
CA ALA A 38 -22.07 20.40 6.83
C ALA A 38 -21.38 21.38 5.87
N THR A 39 -20.66 20.90 4.85
CA THR A 39 -19.95 21.74 3.86
C THR A 39 -20.85 22.32 2.76
N ALA A 40 -22.15 22.04 2.78
CA ALA A 40 -23.13 22.54 1.81
C ALA A 40 -23.89 23.82 2.26
N ALA A 41 -23.45 24.57 3.27
CA ALA A 41 -24.07 25.78 3.71
C ALA A 41 -23.16 27.03 3.55
N PRO A 42 -23.72 28.23 3.26
CA PRO A 42 -22.96 29.34 2.70
C PRO A 42 -22.24 30.17 3.77
N SER A 43 -21.08 30.66 3.33
CA SER A 43 -20.33 31.83 3.85
C SER A 43 -20.50 32.24 5.34
N VAL A 44 -19.52 31.88 6.15
CA VAL A 44 -19.24 32.58 7.40
C VAL A 44 -18.11 33.58 7.17
N ARG A 45 -18.39 34.83 7.57
CA ARG A 45 -17.48 35.97 7.54
C ARG A 45 -16.19 35.69 8.27
N ALA A 46 -15.11 36.22 7.68
CA ALA A 46 -13.79 36.26 8.28
C ALA A 46 -13.84 36.86 9.70
N ALA A 47 -13.30 36.12 10.65
CA ALA A 47 -12.85 36.65 11.94
C ALA A 47 -11.34 36.60 11.96
N ASP A 48 -10.75 37.74 12.16
CA ASP A 48 -9.40 38.16 12.49
C ASP A 48 -8.26 37.13 12.35
N ALA A 49 -7.42 37.40 11.34
CA ALA A 49 -6.11 36.86 11.19
C ALA A 49 -5.21 37.26 12.38
N ALA A 50 -4.67 36.29 13.10
CA ALA A 50 -3.55 36.50 14.00
C ALA A 50 -2.31 36.84 13.16
N SER A 51 -1.67 37.93 13.51
CA SER A 51 -0.63 38.65 12.80
C SER A 51 0.60 37.80 12.41
N ALA A 52 0.86 37.78 11.11
CA ALA A 52 2.23 37.61 10.59
C ALA A 52 3.17 38.69 11.18
N PRO A 53 4.52 38.49 11.25
CA PRO A 53 5.43 39.50 11.74
C PRO A 53 5.19 40.80 11.00
N ALA A 54 4.79 41.86 11.72
CA ALA A 54 4.27 43.09 11.17
C ALA A 54 5.34 43.74 10.27
N GLY A 55 5.10 43.73 8.96
CA GLY A 55 5.91 44.50 8.03
C GLY A 55 5.82 45.99 8.41
N LYS A 56 6.95 46.71 8.37
CA LYS A 56 7.05 48.15 8.58
C LYS A 56 6.83 48.87 7.25
N ALA A 57 6.14 50.00 7.29
CA ALA A 57 5.98 50.85 6.11
C ALA A 57 7.28 51.59 5.80
N TYR A 58 7.74 51.50 4.56
CA TYR A 58 8.92 52.22 4.08
C TYR A 58 8.54 53.09 2.88
N ALA A 59 9.18 54.25 2.80
CA ALA A 59 9.09 55.21 1.69
C ALA A 59 10.52 55.67 1.33
N ILE A 60 11.22 54.92 0.51
CA ILE A 60 12.61 55.17 0.12
C ILE A 60 12.65 55.48 -1.35
N GLY A 61 13.17 56.67 -1.69
CA GLY A 61 13.21 57.15 -3.07
C GLY A 61 14.19 56.34 -3.95
N ALA A 62 13.99 56.50 -5.28
CA ALA A 62 14.92 55.93 -6.27
C ALA A 62 16.30 56.58 -6.21
N GLY A 63 17.36 55.80 -6.37
CA GLY A 63 18.75 56.33 -6.31
C GLY A 63 19.81 55.26 -6.66
N PRO A 64 21.07 55.55 -6.43
CA PRO A 64 22.15 54.54 -6.47
C PRO A 64 21.82 53.39 -5.54
N LEU A 65 22.00 52.16 -6.01
CA LEU A 65 21.55 50.97 -5.26
C LEU A 65 22.20 50.88 -3.86
N GLY A 66 23.48 51.22 -3.74
CA GLY A 66 24.18 51.20 -2.46
C GLY A 66 23.58 52.20 -1.44
N ASP A 67 23.22 53.41 -1.89
CA ASP A 67 22.59 54.42 -1.03
C ASP A 67 21.20 54.01 -0.57
N VAL A 68 20.41 53.44 -1.48
CA VAL A 68 19.04 52.94 -1.21
C VAL A 68 19.08 51.77 -0.22
N LEU A 69 20.05 50.85 -0.37
CA LEU A 69 20.22 49.74 0.59
C LEU A 69 20.66 50.22 1.96
N ALA A 70 21.56 51.22 2.04
CA ALA A 70 21.98 51.80 3.31
C ALA A 70 20.82 52.55 4.01
N GLN A 71 19.99 53.30 3.24
CA GLN A 71 18.79 53.97 3.77
C GLN A 71 17.75 52.94 4.27
N PHE A 72 17.54 51.87 3.54
CA PHE A 72 16.64 50.82 3.97
C PHE A 72 17.13 50.10 5.23
N ALA A 73 18.42 49.73 5.30
CA ALA A 73 19.04 49.11 6.47
C ALA A 73 18.89 50.01 7.72
N ALA A 74 19.17 51.31 7.58
CA ALA A 74 19.00 52.30 8.64
C ALA A 74 17.55 52.46 9.08
N ALA A 75 16.61 52.53 8.14
CA ALA A 75 15.18 52.63 8.42
C ALA A 75 14.64 51.32 9.06
N ALA A 76 15.21 50.17 8.71
CA ALA A 76 14.86 48.87 9.27
C ALA A 76 15.51 48.61 10.63
N GLY A 77 16.54 49.35 10.99
CA GLY A 77 17.29 49.20 12.24
C GLY A 77 18.23 47.97 12.24
N VAL A 78 18.72 47.57 11.09
CA VAL A 78 19.61 46.39 10.94
C VAL A 78 20.98 46.78 10.41
N PRO A 79 22.07 46.20 10.92
CA PRO A 79 23.41 46.43 10.39
C PRO A 79 23.57 45.76 9.01
N LEU A 80 24.02 46.54 7.99
CA LEU A 80 24.33 46.00 6.67
C LEU A 80 25.78 46.38 6.34
N SER A 81 26.59 45.38 6.00
CA SER A 81 28.01 45.55 5.59
C SER A 81 28.18 45.12 4.13
N PHE A 82 28.70 46.01 3.29
CA PHE A 82 29.11 45.72 1.92
C PHE A 82 30.16 46.74 1.44
N ASP A 83 30.92 46.35 0.44
CA ASP A 83 31.86 47.28 -0.25
C ASP A 83 31.03 48.11 -1.27
N PRO A 84 30.97 49.43 -1.15
CA PRO A 84 30.24 50.28 -2.09
C PRO A 84 30.70 50.12 -3.55
N ALA A 85 31.96 49.76 -3.78
CA ALA A 85 32.50 49.58 -5.12
C ALA A 85 31.83 48.44 -5.89
N VAL A 86 31.30 47.43 -5.20
CA VAL A 86 30.65 46.26 -5.86
C VAL A 86 29.27 46.58 -6.47
N LEU A 87 28.65 47.69 -6.03
CA LEU A 87 27.36 48.16 -6.53
C LEU A 87 27.48 49.43 -7.39
N ALA A 88 28.73 49.83 -7.74
CA ALA A 88 28.97 51.02 -8.53
C ALA A 88 28.26 50.97 -9.89
N GLY A 89 27.52 52.00 -10.23
CA GLY A 89 26.76 52.12 -11.46
C GLY A 89 25.36 51.45 -11.45
N GLN A 90 24.99 50.71 -10.40
CA GLN A 90 23.66 50.15 -10.27
C GLN A 90 22.68 51.14 -9.64
N ARG A 91 21.41 51.13 -10.09
CA ARG A 91 20.35 51.99 -9.60
C ARG A 91 19.16 51.18 -9.13
N SER A 92 18.51 51.66 -8.07
CA SER A 92 17.25 51.12 -7.56
C SER A 92 16.09 52.07 -7.85
N SER A 93 14.92 51.54 -8.13
CA SER A 93 13.65 52.30 -8.22
C SER A 93 13.13 52.78 -6.84
N GLY A 94 13.86 52.45 -5.76
CA GLY A 94 13.39 52.70 -4.39
C GLY A 94 12.44 51.61 -3.87
N LEU A 95 11.94 51.85 -2.66
CA LEU A 95 11.02 50.92 -1.98
C LEU A 95 9.87 51.71 -1.33
N ASN A 96 8.64 51.45 -1.77
CA ASN A 96 7.45 52.08 -1.21
C ASN A 96 6.41 51.04 -0.88
N GLY A 97 6.00 50.93 0.39
CA GLY A 97 5.03 49.93 0.86
C GLY A 97 5.40 49.31 2.21
N VAL A 98 4.63 48.29 2.59
CA VAL A 98 4.86 47.54 3.84
C VAL A 98 5.68 46.29 3.53
N TYR A 99 6.87 46.18 4.14
CA TYR A 99 7.78 45.05 3.91
C TYR A 99 8.39 44.57 5.24
N THR A 100 8.67 43.27 5.29
CA THR A 100 9.63 42.77 6.27
C THR A 100 11.05 43.17 5.87
N VAL A 101 12.00 43.08 6.80
CA VAL A 101 13.43 43.39 6.51
C VAL A 101 13.94 42.56 5.34
N ARG A 102 13.62 41.29 5.32
CA ARG A 102 14.08 40.31 4.30
C ARG A 102 13.45 40.58 2.94
N ASP A 103 12.16 40.84 2.89
CA ASP A 103 11.45 41.11 1.63
C ASP A 103 11.87 42.47 1.04
N GLY A 104 12.09 43.47 1.87
CA GLY A 104 12.60 44.77 1.43
C GLY A 104 13.98 44.66 0.78
N PHE A 105 14.94 43.96 1.37
CA PHE A 105 16.24 43.69 0.76
C PHE A 105 16.13 42.84 -0.51
N ALA A 106 15.31 41.79 -0.50
CA ALA A 106 15.10 40.95 -1.68
C ALA A 106 14.54 41.76 -2.87
N ARG A 107 13.64 42.69 -2.59
CA ARG A 107 13.05 43.57 -3.61
C ARG A 107 14.07 44.58 -4.17
N LEU A 108 14.90 45.14 -3.29
CA LEU A 108 15.94 46.12 -3.70
C LEU A 108 17.09 45.49 -4.46
N LEU A 109 17.45 44.24 -4.11
CA LEU A 109 18.56 43.50 -4.75
C LEU A 109 18.15 42.75 -6.02
N ALA A 110 16.85 42.72 -6.34
CA ALA A 110 16.36 42.02 -7.54
C ALA A 110 17.05 42.54 -8.82
N GLY A 111 17.67 41.63 -9.58
CA GLY A 111 18.40 41.98 -10.80
C GLY A 111 19.80 42.57 -10.61
N SER A 112 20.30 42.78 -9.38
CA SER A 112 21.59 43.35 -9.10
C SER A 112 22.77 42.37 -9.24
N GLY A 113 22.50 41.06 -9.30
CA GLY A 113 23.55 40.02 -9.23
C GLY A 113 24.10 39.75 -7.82
N TYR A 114 23.44 40.30 -6.79
CA TYR A 114 23.79 40.08 -5.38
C TYR A 114 22.59 39.58 -4.58
N ALA A 115 22.84 38.78 -3.55
CA ALA A 115 21.87 38.32 -2.56
C ALA A 115 22.28 38.73 -1.15
N LEU A 116 21.27 38.87 -0.26
CA LEU A 116 21.50 39.12 1.15
C LEU A 116 22.03 37.86 1.83
N ALA A 117 23.07 37.98 2.64
CA ALA A 117 23.60 36.92 3.49
C ALA A 117 23.51 37.38 4.96
N GLU A 118 22.89 36.56 5.80
CA GLU A 118 22.82 36.82 7.24
C GLU A 118 24.13 36.43 7.90
N GLN A 119 24.64 37.36 8.74
CA GLN A 119 25.76 37.14 9.61
C GLN A 119 25.22 36.98 11.03
N GLY A 120 25.76 36.14 11.85
CA GLY A 120 25.30 35.95 13.21
C GLY A 120 25.07 37.27 13.97
N GLY A 121 24.03 37.34 14.83
CA GLY A 121 23.68 38.52 15.61
C GLY A 121 22.77 39.54 14.92
N GLY A 122 22.05 39.17 13.84
CA GLY A 122 21.10 40.04 13.14
C GLY A 122 21.73 41.05 12.17
N ALA A 123 23.01 40.88 11.83
CA ALA A 123 23.72 41.67 10.83
C ALA A 123 23.62 41.03 9.45
N TYR A 124 23.67 41.84 8.39
CA TYR A 124 23.54 41.41 7.00
C TYR A 124 24.78 41.81 6.18
N SER A 125 25.12 41.00 5.16
CA SER A 125 26.13 41.31 4.15
C SER A 125 25.62 40.97 2.75
N LEU A 126 26.33 41.44 1.71
CA LEU A 126 26.02 41.10 0.32
C LEU A 126 26.95 40.00 -0.18
N ARG A 127 26.38 38.99 -0.85
CA ARG A 127 27.07 37.91 -1.54
C ARG A 127 26.82 38.01 -3.04
N LYS A 128 27.83 37.95 -3.87
CA LYS A 128 27.70 37.92 -5.32
C LYS A 128 27.09 36.59 -5.77
N LEU A 129 26.07 36.67 -6.61
CA LEU A 129 25.49 35.49 -7.26
C LEU A 129 26.40 35.04 -8.42
N PRO A 130 26.54 33.73 -8.70
CA PRO A 130 27.24 33.25 -9.89
C PRO A 130 26.58 33.83 -11.15
N ALA A 131 27.39 34.14 -12.16
CA ALA A 131 26.86 34.59 -13.44
C ALA A 131 26.06 33.46 -14.11
N PRO A 132 24.86 33.70 -14.65
CA PRO A 132 24.10 32.67 -15.36
C PRO A 132 24.87 32.27 -16.61
N GLU A 133 25.17 31.00 -16.78
CA GLU A 133 25.55 30.42 -18.07
C GLU A 133 24.37 30.51 -19.02
N ALA A 134 24.59 31.03 -20.20
CA ALA A 134 23.55 31.26 -21.20
C ALA A 134 22.94 29.89 -21.64
N GLY A 135 21.68 29.62 -21.28
CA GLY A 135 20.92 28.47 -21.77
C GLY A 135 20.32 27.53 -20.73
N VAL A 136 20.50 27.78 -19.41
CA VAL A 136 19.89 26.97 -18.35
C VAL A 136 18.96 27.83 -17.51
N THR A 137 17.68 27.57 -17.56
CA THR A 137 16.71 28.11 -16.58
C THR A 137 16.95 27.38 -15.24
N THR A 138 17.80 27.91 -14.40
CA THR A 138 17.98 27.42 -13.04
C THR A 138 16.75 27.80 -12.24
N LEU A 139 15.95 26.81 -11.86
CA LEU A 139 14.97 26.96 -10.78
C LEU A 139 15.72 27.40 -9.50
N PRO A 140 15.11 28.23 -8.62
CA PRO A 140 15.76 28.62 -7.39
C PRO A 140 16.15 27.37 -6.63
N ALA A 141 17.42 27.34 -6.17
CA ALA A 141 17.91 26.25 -5.32
C ALA A 141 16.99 26.17 -4.09
N VAL A 142 16.25 25.11 -3.98
CA VAL A 142 15.55 24.77 -2.75
C VAL A 142 16.65 24.50 -1.74
N THR A 143 16.93 25.47 -0.88
CA THR A 143 17.75 25.24 0.30
C THR A 143 16.90 24.38 1.22
N VAL A 144 17.05 23.08 1.13
CA VAL A 144 16.61 22.18 2.19
C VAL A 144 17.50 22.53 3.38
N ALA A 145 17.05 23.47 4.22
CA ALA A 145 17.53 23.51 5.59
C ALA A 145 17.22 22.13 6.14
N ALA A 146 18.23 21.39 6.59
CA ALA A 146 18.05 20.18 7.36
C ALA A 146 17.44 20.54 8.72
N ALA A 147 16.18 20.94 8.74
CA ALA A 147 15.30 20.68 9.85
C ALA A 147 15.35 19.15 9.96
N GLY A 148 15.79 18.61 11.09
CA GLY A 148 16.00 17.19 11.26
C GLY A 148 14.81 16.43 10.70
N VAL A 149 15.03 15.68 9.63
CA VAL A 149 13.95 14.94 8.95
C VAL A 149 13.31 14.08 10.02
N SER A 150 12.04 14.30 10.31
CA SER A 150 11.30 13.50 11.30
C SER A 150 11.51 12.03 10.97
N PRO A 151 11.84 11.16 11.93
CA PRO A 151 11.99 9.72 11.70
C PRO A 151 10.74 9.07 11.09
N SER A 152 9.59 9.75 11.20
CA SER A 152 8.32 9.34 10.60
C SER A 152 8.06 9.96 9.23
N ALA A 153 8.88 10.90 8.77
CA ALA A 153 8.74 11.48 7.43
C ALA A 153 8.95 10.39 6.37
N LEU A 154 8.14 10.44 5.33
CA LEU A 154 8.30 9.53 4.20
C LEU A 154 9.64 9.80 3.51
N PRO A 155 10.42 8.77 3.16
CA PRO A 155 11.62 8.93 2.37
C PRO A 155 11.32 9.66 1.06
N VAL A 156 12.24 10.48 0.61
CA VAL A 156 12.08 11.30 -0.60
C VAL A 156 11.90 10.43 -1.85
N GLU A 157 11.30 10.99 -2.86
CA GLU A 157 11.16 10.36 -4.17
C GLU A 157 12.52 10.27 -4.86
N TYR A 158 12.68 9.23 -5.68
CA TYR A 158 13.85 9.02 -6.50
C TYR A 158 13.71 9.73 -7.85
N ALA A 159 14.80 9.88 -8.60
CA ALA A 159 14.81 10.51 -9.91
C ALA A 159 13.68 9.98 -10.81
N GLY A 160 12.91 10.89 -11.41
CA GLY A 160 11.72 10.55 -12.22
C GLY A 160 10.43 10.34 -11.42
N ASN A 161 10.46 10.44 -10.08
CA ASN A 161 9.31 10.40 -9.15
C ASN A 161 8.45 9.14 -9.22
N GLN A 162 8.84 8.08 -9.94
CA GLN A 162 8.06 6.84 -10.05
C GLN A 162 8.22 5.94 -8.83
N VAL A 163 9.36 6.00 -8.17
CA VAL A 163 9.67 5.25 -6.94
C VAL A 163 10.28 6.16 -5.91
N ALA A 164 10.20 5.77 -4.63
CA ALA A 164 10.87 6.49 -3.54
C ALA A 164 12.18 5.80 -3.14
N ARG A 165 13.13 6.58 -2.59
CA ARG A 165 14.43 6.09 -2.08
C ARG A 165 14.30 5.12 -0.91
N GLY A 166 13.15 5.04 -0.28
CA GLY A 166 12.92 4.16 0.85
C GLY A 166 11.46 4.04 1.20
N GLY A 167 11.16 3.24 2.21
CA GLY A 167 9.81 2.98 2.69
C GLY A 167 9.80 2.42 4.09
N ARG A 168 8.60 2.08 4.56
CA ARG A 168 8.37 1.55 5.89
C ARG A 168 8.62 0.05 5.93
N LEU A 169 9.51 -0.37 6.81
CA LEU A 169 9.83 -1.78 7.05
C LEU A 169 9.29 -2.26 8.42
N GLY A 170 8.00 -2.05 8.65
CA GLY A 170 7.33 -2.50 9.88
C GLY A 170 8.06 -2.07 11.15
N LEU A 171 8.56 -3.04 11.94
CA LEU A 171 9.31 -2.84 13.18
C LEU A 171 10.47 -1.84 13.04
N LEU A 172 11.21 -1.89 11.94
CA LEU A 172 12.41 -1.06 11.73
C LEU A 172 12.07 0.42 11.39
N GLY A 173 10.81 0.74 11.08
CA GLY A 173 10.40 2.08 10.64
C GLY A 173 10.81 2.37 9.20
N ASN A 174 10.94 3.67 8.86
CA ASN A 174 11.36 4.10 7.54
C ASN A 174 12.85 3.85 7.33
N GLN A 175 13.21 3.25 6.19
CA GLN A 175 14.59 2.92 5.82
C GLN A 175 14.85 3.33 4.38
N ASP A 176 16.06 3.80 4.09
CA ASP A 176 16.54 3.98 2.71
C ASP A 176 16.76 2.61 2.07
N VAL A 177 16.48 2.49 0.78
CA VAL A 177 16.64 1.24 0.04
C VAL A 177 18.09 0.75 0.05
N MET A 178 19.07 1.65 0.04
CA MET A 178 20.52 1.34 0.07
C MET A 178 20.99 0.82 1.44
N ASP A 179 20.19 1.07 2.50
CA ASP A 179 20.50 0.65 3.88
C ASP A 179 19.73 -0.60 4.31
N THR A 180 18.92 -1.17 3.43
CA THR A 180 18.10 -2.34 3.76
C THR A 180 18.71 -3.63 3.22
N PRO A 181 18.79 -4.71 4.03
CA PRO A 181 19.21 -6.02 3.55
C PRO A 181 18.06 -6.80 2.87
N PHE A 182 17.13 -6.10 2.21
CA PHE A 182 15.94 -6.68 1.57
C PHE A 182 15.71 -6.11 0.18
N SER A 183 15.03 -6.87 -0.67
CA SER A 183 14.47 -6.36 -1.92
C SER A 183 13.15 -5.66 -1.61
N VAL A 184 13.10 -4.34 -1.83
CA VAL A 184 11.92 -3.49 -1.63
C VAL A 184 11.76 -2.55 -2.81
N THR A 185 10.50 -2.24 -3.16
CA THR A 185 10.15 -1.22 -4.15
C THR A 185 9.02 -0.38 -3.60
N ASN A 186 9.12 0.95 -3.71
CA ASN A 186 8.18 1.90 -3.10
C ASN A 186 7.61 2.79 -4.20
N TYR A 187 6.46 2.42 -4.74
CA TYR A 187 5.77 3.11 -5.82
C TYR A 187 5.06 4.37 -5.29
N THR A 188 5.21 5.49 -5.99
CA THR A 188 4.73 6.82 -5.55
C THR A 188 3.33 7.14 -6.06
N ALA A 189 2.70 8.16 -5.47
CA ALA A 189 1.44 8.70 -5.96
C ALA A 189 1.54 9.24 -7.41
N ASP A 190 2.71 9.75 -7.81
CA ASP A 190 2.94 10.24 -9.18
C ASP A 190 2.87 9.09 -10.19
N LEU A 191 3.50 7.95 -9.91
CA LEU A 191 3.36 6.75 -10.73
C LEU A 191 1.89 6.32 -10.83
N LEU A 192 1.18 6.25 -9.69
CA LEU A 192 -0.23 5.86 -9.65
C LEU A 192 -1.10 6.80 -10.50
N ALA A 193 -0.84 8.09 -10.42
CA ALA A 193 -1.57 9.11 -11.19
C ALA A 193 -1.25 9.04 -12.69
N ASN A 194 0.03 8.94 -13.07
CA ASN A 194 0.48 8.89 -14.47
C ASN A 194 -0.05 7.65 -15.20
N ARG A 195 -0.13 6.51 -14.49
CA ARG A 195 -0.71 5.26 -15.01
C ARG A 195 -2.23 5.21 -14.88
N GLN A 196 -2.86 6.21 -14.27
CA GLN A 196 -4.29 6.21 -13.97
C GLN A 196 -4.74 4.93 -13.24
N ALA A 197 -3.87 4.41 -12.36
CA ALA A 197 -4.13 3.20 -11.60
C ALA A 197 -5.38 3.39 -10.70
N VAL A 198 -6.35 2.51 -10.83
CA VAL A 198 -7.62 2.56 -10.09
C VAL A 198 -7.51 1.74 -8.81
N THR A 199 -6.89 0.57 -8.90
CA THR A 199 -6.73 -0.37 -7.79
C THR A 199 -5.25 -0.72 -7.57
N LEU A 200 -4.94 -1.44 -6.49
CA LEU A 200 -3.61 -1.99 -6.26
C LEU A 200 -3.18 -2.96 -7.38
N ALA A 201 -4.12 -3.65 -8.02
CA ALA A 201 -3.81 -4.52 -9.15
C ALA A 201 -3.19 -3.73 -10.31
N ASP A 202 -3.76 -2.55 -10.63
CA ASP A 202 -3.21 -1.66 -11.67
C ASP A 202 -1.84 -1.09 -11.25
N ALA A 203 -1.70 -0.74 -9.97
CA ALA A 203 -0.46 -0.17 -9.43
C ALA A 203 0.71 -1.16 -9.46
N LEU A 204 0.45 -2.45 -9.23
CA LEU A 204 1.47 -3.47 -9.03
C LEU A 204 1.80 -4.27 -10.30
N ASN A 205 1.10 -4.09 -11.40
CA ASN A 205 1.39 -4.78 -12.66
C ASN A 205 2.76 -4.38 -13.28
N VAL A 206 3.38 -3.32 -12.76
CA VAL A 206 4.73 -2.87 -13.13
C VAL A 206 5.86 -3.57 -12.35
N ASP A 207 5.55 -4.42 -11.38
CA ASP A 207 6.55 -5.19 -10.63
C ASP A 207 6.66 -6.60 -11.19
N SER A 208 7.80 -6.96 -11.76
CA SER A 208 8.02 -8.27 -12.39
C SER A 208 8.00 -9.45 -11.40
N SER A 209 8.08 -9.21 -10.09
CA SER A 209 7.99 -10.25 -9.05
C SER A 209 6.58 -10.40 -8.47
N VAL A 210 5.67 -9.47 -8.79
CA VAL A 210 4.29 -9.45 -8.34
C VAL A 210 3.36 -9.83 -9.50
N ARG A 211 2.47 -10.74 -9.25
CA ARG A 211 1.47 -11.15 -10.23
C ARG A 211 0.07 -11.00 -9.63
N PHE A 212 -0.78 -10.28 -10.32
CA PHE A 212 -2.21 -10.27 -10.04
C PHE A 212 -2.84 -11.60 -10.49
N THR A 213 -3.61 -12.23 -9.61
CA THR A 213 -4.24 -13.55 -9.83
C THR A 213 -5.75 -13.50 -9.76
N GLY A 214 -6.33 -12.31 -9.50
CA GLY A 214 -7.77 -12.07 -9.60
C GLY A 214 -8.26 -12.05 -11.04
N GLN A 215 -9.56 -11.92 -11.22
CA GLN A 215 -10.17 -11.73 -12.54
C GLN A 215 -10.43 -10.25 -12.78
N ILE A 216 -10.23 -9.80 -14.01
CA ILE A 216 -10.68 -8.48 -14.44
C ILE A 216 -12.20 -8.44 -14.32
N GLY A 217 -12.75 -7.40 -13.66
CA GLY A 217 -14.18 -7.30 -13.35
C GLY A 217 -14.67 -8.24 -12.25
N GLY A 218 -13.75 -8.95 -11.58
CA GLY A 218 -14.03 -9.66 -10.33
C GLY A 218 -14.21 -8.73 -9.15
N VAL A 219 -14.31 -9.27 -7.95
CA VAL A 219 -14.58 -8.51 -6.73
C VAL A 219 -13.44 -8.57 -5.71
N THR A 220 -12.30 -9.16 -6.08
CA THR A 220 -11.17 -9.38 -5.16
C THR A 220 -9.84 -9.13 -5.85
N ASP A 221 -8.95 -8.41 -5.16
CA ASP A 221 -7.55 -8.34 -5.51
C ASP A 221 -6.79 -9.51 -4.86
N SER A 222 -6.09 -10.29 -5.65
CA SER A 222 -5.25 -11.40 -5.20
C SER A 222 -3.90 -11.33 -5.88
N PHE A 223 -2.83 -11.61 -5.15
CA PHE A 223 -1.48 -11.47 -5.66
C PHE A 223 -0.62 -12.69 -5.34
N TYR A 224 0.35 -12.96 -6.21
CA TYR A 224 1.51 -13.79 -5.92
C TYR A 224 2.74 -12.91 -5.90
N ILE A 225 3.62 -13.11 -4.93
CA ILE A 225 4.95 -12.51 -4.88
C ILE A 225 5.96 -13.63 -4.85
N ARG A 226 6.93 -13.63 -5.78
CA ARG A 226 7.95 -14.68 -5.92
C ARG A 226 7.34 -16.10 -6.03
N GLY A 227 6.15 -16.21 -6.62
CA GLY A 227 5.45 -17.48 -6.81
C GLY A 227 4.75 -18.03 -5.56
N PHE A 228 4.59 -17.23 -4.50
CA PHE A 228 3.78 -17.57 -3.32
C PHE A 228 2.59 -16.63 -3.21
N PRO A 229 1.39 -17.16 -2.92
CA PRO A 229 0.22 -16.33 -2.70
C PRO A 229 0.36 -15.49 -1.43
N ILE A 230 -0.19 -14.29 -1.47
CA ILE A 230 -0.43 -13.43 -0.31
C ILE A 230 -1.94 -13.31 -0.09
N GLY A 231 -2.56 -14.44 0.20
CA GLY A 231 -3.98 -14.58 0.48
C GLY A 231 -4.90 -14.46 -0.74
N GLU A 232 -6.02 -15.14 -0.67
CA GLU A 232 -7.11 -14.92 -1.60
C GLU A 232 -8.11 -13.94 -0.99
N GLY A 233 -8.52 -12.95 -1.78
CA GLY A 233 -9.58 -12.02 -1.40
C GLY A 233 -9.19 -10.97 -0.37
N ASN A 234 -7.92 -10.61 -0.26
CA ASN A 234 -7.42 -9.53 0.62
C ASN A 234 -7.88 -9.62 2.07
N LEU A 235 -8.06 -10.82 2.60
CA LEU A 235 -8.54 -11.03 3.96
C LEU A 235 -7.49 -10.59 5.02
N GLY A 236 -7.15 -9.28 5.02
CA GLY A 236 -6.26 -8.66 5.98
C GLY A 236 -4.78 -8.73 5.65
N GLU A 237 -4.38 -9.20 4.48
CA GLU A 237 -2.98 -9.37 4.10
C GLU A 237 -2.32 -8.14 3.49
N ILE A 238 -3.09 -7.13 3.09
CA ILE A 238 -2.56 -5.81 2.72
C ILE A 238 -2.34 -5.03 4.02
N ALA A 239 -1.13 -4.54 4.23
CA ALA A 239 -0.83 -3.66 5.34
C ALA A 239 -1.26 -2.23 5.02
N PHE A 240 -1.71 -1.50 6.03
CA PHE A 240 -2.04 -0.08 5.95
C PHE A 240 -1.08 0.67 6.88
N ASP A 241 -0.24 1.50 6.30
CA ASP A 241 0.82 2.24 7.00
C ASP A 241 1.67 1.37 7.95
N GLY A 242 2.01 0.16 7.51
CA GLY A 242 2.82 -0.80 8.24
C GLY A 242 2.05 -1.73 9.19
N VAL A 243 0.72 -1.70 9.20
CA VAL A 243 -0.12 -2.43 10.15
C VAL A 243 -1.13 -3.32 9.40
N TYR A 244 -1.18 -4.62 9.73
CA TYR A 244 -2.22 -5.50 9.21
C TYR A 244 -3.58 -5.26 9.88
N GLY A 245 -4.66 -5.59 9.16
CA GLY A 245 -6.02 -5.56 9.67
C GLY A 245 -6.73 -4.22 9.59
N VAL A 246 -6.14 -3.23 8.95
CA VAL A 246 -6.72 -1.89 8.74
C VAL A 246 -7.15 -1.67 7.30
N ALA A 247 -6.37 -2.12 6.32
CA ALA A 247 -6.72 -1.96 4.91
C ALA A 247 -8.12 -2.48 4.60
N PRO A 248 -8.88 -1.83 3.69
CA PRO A 248 -10.15 -2.37 3.18
C PRO A 248 -9.99 -3.78 2.63
N ASN A 249 -11.07 -4.55 2.68
CA ASN A 249 -11.11 -5.88 2.06
C ASN A 249 -11.49 -5.81 0.59
N TYR A 250 -11.21 -6.87 -0.16
CA TYR A 250 -11.56 -7.09 -1.55
C TYR A 250 -10.76 -6.19 -2.49
N HIS A 251 -11.28 -5.07 -2.96
CA HIS A 251 -10.50 -4.10 -3.73
C HIS A 251 -9.90 -3.03 -2.82
N VAL A 252 -8.68 -2.61 -3.13
CA VAL A 252 -8.03 -1.46 -2.52
C VAL A 252 -7.81 -0.41 -3.61
N PHE A 253 -8.50 0.72 -3.50
CA PHE A 253 -8.42 1.81 -4.48
C PHE A 253 -7.27 2.76 -4.16
N THR A 254 -6.71 3.39 -5.20
CA THR A 254 -5.49 4.20 -5.11
C THR A 254 -5.74 5.66 -4.77
N ASP A 255 -6.97 6.15 -4.81
CA ASP A 255 -7.32 7.57 -4.72
C ASP A 255 -6.79 8.29 -3.47
N TYR A 256 -6.67 7.56 -2.34
CA TYR A 256 -6.17 8.06 -1.06
C TYR A 256 -4.78 7.55 -0.70
N ILE A 257 -4.08 6.89 -1.63
CA ILE A 257 -2.77 6.29 -1.41
C ILE A 257 -1.66 7.24 -1.87
N GLU A 258 -0.68 7.50 -0.98
CA GLU A 258 0.55 8.21 -1.28
C GLU A 258 1.63 7.28 -1.82
N ARG A 259 1.72 6.06 -1.26
CA ARG A 259 2.71 5.04 -1.69
C ARG A 259 2.15 3.64 -1.59
N VAL A 260 2.61 2.81 -2.52
CA VAL A 260 2.47 1.36 -2.44
C VAL A 260 3.87 0.78 -2.27
N GLU A 261 4.14 0.19 -1.12
CA GLU A 261 5.44 -0.37 -0.76
C GLU A 261 5.37 -1.89 -0.85
N VAL A 262 6.30 -2.48 -1.56
CA VAL A 262 6.39 -3.94 -1.75
C VAL A 262 7.68 -4.44 -1.14
N LEU A 263 7.58 -5.19 -0.04
CA LEU A 263 8.68 -5.97 0.52
C LEU A 263 8.59 -7.39 -0.02
N LYS A 264 9.65 -7.87 -0.67
CA LYS A 264 9.69 -9.17 -1.33
C LYS A 264 10.27 -10.25 -0.40
N GLY A 265 9.56 -11.38 -0.28
CA GLY A 265 9.91 -12.49 0.61
C GLY A 265 9.26 -12.44 1.99
N PRO A 266 9.47 -13.48 2.82
CA PRO A 266 8.88 -13.60 4.15
C PRO A 266 9.21 -12.41 5.05
N ALA A 267 8.25 -11.93 5.86
CA ALA A 267 8.40 -10.72 6.65
C ALA A 267 7.89 -10.85 8.09
N ALA A 268 7.86 -12.06 8.64
CA ALA A 268 7.26 -12.30 9.95
C ALA A 268 7.89 -11.51 11.09
N LEU A 269 9.20 -11.26 11.07
CA LEU A 269 9.84 -10.40 12.08
C LEU A 269 9.31 -8.97 11.98
N LEU A 270 9.26 -8.42 10.78
CA LEU A 270 9.02 -7.00 10.52
C LEU A 270 7.55 -6.60 10.77
N TYR A 271 6.61 -7.39 10.22
CA TYR A 271 5.17 -7.09 10.23
C TYR A 271 4.35 -8.03 11.10
N GLY A 272 4.93 -9.13 11.59
CA GLY A 272 4.21 -10.25 12.17
C GLY A 272 3.82 -11.30 11.15
N MET A 273 3.15 -12.35 11.62
CA MET A 273 2.55 -13.33 10.71
C MET A 273 1.45 -12.66 9.90
N SER A 274 1.44 -12.86 8.59
CA SER A 274 0.34 -12.44 7.74
C SER A 274 -0.95 -13.13 8.18
N PRO A 275 -2.08 -12.39 8.35
CA PRO A 275 -3.32 -12.94 8.87
C PRO A 275 -3.83 -14.18 8.14
N ASN A 276 -3.59 -14.26 6.83
CA ASN A 276 -4.01 -15.38 5.99
C ASN A 276 -2.84 -16.30 5.57
N SER A 277 -1.72 -16.23 6.31
CA SER A 277 -0.56 -17.12 6.14
C SER A 277 0.25 -16.91 4.85
N GLY A 278 0.20 -15.74 4.23
CA GLY A 278 1.03 -15.36 3.09
C GLY A 278 2.50 -15.29 3.47
N VAL A 279 3.38 -15.81 2.61
CA VAL A 279 4.84 -15.82 2.83
C VAL A 279 5.63 -15.25 1.66
N GLY A 280 4.95 -14.83 0.58
CA GLY A 280 5.60 -14.30 -0.62
C GLY A 280 6.16 -12.89 -0.44
N GLY A 281 5.57 -12.09 0.44
CA GLY A 281 5.95 -10.69 0.67
C GLY A 281 4.90 -9.93 1.45
N VAL A 282 5.09 -8.61 1.51
CA VAL A 282 4.12 -7.66 2.06
C VAL A 282 3.86 -6.56 1.05
N ILE A 283 2.60 -6.26 0.82
CA ILE A 283 2.16 -5.05 0.16
C ILE A 283 1.66 -4.12 1.26
N ASN A 284 2.28 -2.94 1.37
CA ASN A 284 1.92 -1.91 2.34
C ASN A 284 1.44 -0.66 1.61
N MET A 285 0.26 -0.19 1.94
CA MET A 285 -0.27 1.07 1.44
C MET A 285 -0.07 2.18 2.47
N VAL A 286 0.49 3.30 2.04
CA VAL A 286 0.66 4.49 2.86
C VAL A 286 -0.36 5.52 2.43
N PRO A 287 -1.23 6.02 3.33
CA PRO A 287 -2.25 6.99 2.98
C PRO A 287 -1.65 8.38 2.73
N LYS A 288 -2.33 9.18 1.89
CA LYS A 288 -2.02 10.60 1.69
C LYS A 288 -2.24 11.37 2.97
N ARG A 289 -1.28 12.24 3.31
CA ARG A 289 -1.34 13.16 4.44
C ARG A 289 -1.17 14.60 3.98
N ALA A 290 -1.42 15.55 4.89
CA ALA A 290 -1.34 16.96 4.55
C ALA A 290 0.05 17.34 4.04
N LEU A 291 0.07 18.01 2.90
CA LEU A 291 1.28 18.56 2.29
C LEU A 291 1.74 19.81 3.05
N PRO A 292 3.00 20.22 2.94
CA PRO A 292 3.47 21.50 3.46
C PRO A 292 2.70 22.68 2.86
N GLU A 293 2.29 22.56 1.60
CA GLU A 293 1.56 23.59 0.85
C GLU A 293 0.08 23.23 0.71
N ASP A 294 -0.76 24.24 0.60
CA ASP A 294 -2.19 24.08 0.37
C ASP A 294 -2.44 23.44 -0.99
N LEU A 295 -3.23 22.38 -1.03
CA LEU A 295 -3.68 21.74 -2.27
C LEU A 295 -5.21 21.76 -2.36
N THR A 296 -5.72 22.15 -3.51
CA THR A 296 -7.11 21.92 -3.92
C THR A 296 -7.08 21.35 -5.34
N ARG A 297 -7.36 20.08 -5.49
CA ARG A 297 -7.41 19.42 -6.81
C ARG A 297 -8.79 18.82 -7.03
N LEU A 298 -9.40 19.19 -8.13
CA LEU A 298 -10.63 18.60 -8.64
C LEU A 298 -10.30 17.89 -9.93
N SER A 299 -10.77 16.67 -10.09
CA SER A 299 -10.54 15.88 -11.31
C SER A 299 -11.85 15.28 -11.80
N ALA A 300 -12.01 15.21 -13.11
CA ALA A 300 -13.08 14.47 -13.76
C ALA A 300 -12.45 13.38 -14.64
N ASP A 301 -13.00 12.18 -14.57
CA ASP A 301 -12.49 11.02 -15.28
C ASP A 301 -13.54 10.47 -16.22
N TYR A 302 -13.06 9.98 -17.35
CA TYR A 302 -13.83 9.12 -18.24
C TYR A 302 -12.98 7.88 -18.57
N VAL A 303 -13.52 6.68 -18.33
CA VAL A 303 -12.79 5.43 -18.52
C VAL A 303 -13.66 4.45 -19.33
N GLY A 304 -13.04 3.85 -20.34
CA GLY A 304 -13.61 2.75 -21.11
C GLY A 304 -14.94 3.08 -21.80
N SER A 305 -15.92 2.19 -21.68
CA SER A 305 -17.17 2.25 -22.43
C SER A 305 -18.09 3.39 -22.00
N SER A 306 -18.26 3.65 -20.71
CA SER A 306 -19.12 4.76 -20.24
C SER A 306 -18.93 5.06 -18.74
N GLN A 307 -17.77 4.78 -18.14
CA GLN A 307 -17.54 5.13 -16.75
C GLN A 307 -17.15 6.60 -16.61
N PHE A 308 -17.93 7.32 -15.79
CA PHE A 308 -17.64 8.70 -15.41
C PHE A 308 -17.29 8.75 -13.93
N GLY A 309 -16.31 9.58 -13.60
CA GLY A 309 -15.86 9.78 -12.23
C GLY A 309 -15.54 11.23 -11.94
N GLY A 310 -15.57 11.55 -10.65
CA GLY A 310 -15.09 12.82 -10.11
C GLY A 310 -14.31 12.57 -8.83
N ARG A 311 -13.22 13.33 -8.65
CA ARG A 311 -12.32 13.22 -7.50
C ARG A 311 -12.05 14.60 -6.89
N VAL A 312 -11.90 14.60 -5.57
CA VAL A 312 -11.50 15.78 -4.78
C VAL A 312 -10.29 15.37 -3.93
N ASP A 313 -9.26 16.21 -3.93
CA ASP A 313 -8.08 16.07 -3.09
C ASP A 313 -7.77 17.43 -2.46
N LEU A 314 -7.98 17.54 -1.14
CA LEU A 314 -7.80 18.76 -0.37
C LEU A 314 -6.72 18.55 0.68
N SER A 315 -5.77 19.47 0.77
CA SER A 315 -4.73 19.48 1.79
C SER A 315 -4.62 20.86 2.41
N ARG A 316 -4.56 20.94 3.74
CA ARG A 316 -4.41 22.17 4.50
C ARG A 316 -3.55 21.91 5.74
N ARG A 317 -2.73 22.92 6.09
CA ARG A 317 -2.03 22.96 7.38
C ARG A 317 -2.44 24.17 8.19
N PHE A 318 -2.45 23.98 9.50
CA PHE A 318 -2.89 24.98 10.48
C PHE A 318 -1.90 25.00 11.65
N GLY A 319 -1.95 26.10 12.45
CA GLY A 319 -1.05 26.35 13.56
C GLY A 319 0.07 27.30 13.16
N ASN A 320 0.87 27.74 14.14
CA ASN A 320 1.92 28.73 13.90
C ASN A 320 3.06 28.18 13.05
N ASP A 321 3.36 26.88 13.21
CA ASP A 321 4.43 26.19 12.50
C ASP A 321 3.85 25.12 11.52
N GLY A 322 2.55 25.20 11.21
CA GLY A 322 1.86 24.22 10.37
C GLY A 322 1.78 22.84 11.00
N GLU A 323 1.76 22.75 12.34
CA GLU A 323 1.81 21.52 13.09
C GLU A 323 0.58 20.62 12.93
N TRP A 324 -0.59 21.20 12.61
CA TRP A 324 -1.82 20.45 12.32
C TRP A 324 -2.03 20.30 10.83
N GLY A 325 -2.23 19.09 10.38
CA GLY A 325 -2.51 18.77 8.99
C GLY A 325 -3.88 18.10 8.81
N VAL A 326 -4.55 18.44 7.72
CA VAL A 326 -5.80 17.80 7.27
C VAL A 326 -5.68 17.47 5.79
N ARG A 327 -5.90 16.20 5.42
CA ARG A 327 -6.04 15.78 4.03
C ARG A 327 -7.38 15.09 3.83
N VAL A 328 -8.10 15.47 2.80
CA VAL A 328 -9.38 14.86 2.42
C VAL A 328 -9.29 14.40 0.98
N ASN A 329 -9.60 13.12 0.76
CA ASN A 329 -9.78 12.56 -0.56
C ASN A 329 -11.21 12.02 -0.69
N ALA A 330 -11.89 12.37 -1.77
CA ALA A 330 -13.20 11.81 -2.09
C ALA A 330 -13.25 11.44 -3.58
N MET A 331 -13.91 10.33 -3.90
CA MET A 331 -14.10 9.86 -5.27
C MET A 331 -15.48 9.26 -5.44
N HIS A 332 -16.10 9.57 -6.56
CA HIS A 332 -17.28 8.88 -7.09
C HIS A 332 -17.00 8.46 -8.53
N ARG A 333 -17.23 7.20 -8.86
CA ARG A 333 -17.15 6.66 -10.22
C ARG A 333 -18.27 5.68 -10.47
N GLN A 334 -18.90 5.77 -11.63
CA GLN A 334 -19.93 4.80 -12.05
C GLN A 334 -19.99 4.67 -13.57
N GLY A 335 -20.47 3.53 -14.05
CA GLY A 335 -20.75 3.27 -15.46
C GLY A 335 -20.40 1.85 -15.91
N ASP A 336 -20.55 1.62 -17.20
CA ASP A 336 -20.28 0.32 -17.82
C ASP A 336 -18.80 0.17 -18.10
N THR A 337 -18.27 -1.01 -17.83
CA THR A 337 -16.90 -1.39 -18.15
C THR A 337 -16.80 -1.94 -19.59
N PRO A 338 -15.59 -2.18 -20.12
CA PRO A 338 -15.43 -2.91 -21.38
C PRO A 338 -15.93 -4.37 -21.37
N LEU A 339 -16.21 -4.92 -20.20
CA LEU A 339 -16.76 -6.28 -20.06
C LEU A 339 -18.29 -6.29 -20.27
N ASP A 340 -18.78 -7.29 -20.99
CA ASP A 340 -20.21 -7.43 -21.28
C ASP A 340 -21.06 -7.46 -20.00
N ASN A 341 -22.11 -6.66 -19.93
CA ASN A 341 -23.07 -6.54 -18.83
C ASN A 341 -22.48 -6.08 -17.46
N LEU A 342 -21.20 -5.73 -17.37
CA LEU A 342 -20.60 -5.35 -16.12
C LEU A 342 -20.70 -3.84 -15.90
N HIS A 343 -21.54 -3.46 -14.94
CA HIS A 343 -21.67 -2.08 -14.46
C HIS A 343 -21.07 -1.98 -13.06
N SER A 344 -20.28 -0.94 -12.80
CA SER A 344 -19.70 -0.71 -11.48
C SER A 344 -20.01 0.69 -10.97
N ARG A 345 -20.13 0.80 -9.65
CA ARG A 345 -20.22 2.06 -8.92
C ARG A 345 -19.34 1.97 -7.69
N THR A 346 -18.50 2.98 -7.51
CA THR A 346 -17.57 3.10 -6.38
C THR A 346 -17.66 4.48 -5.77
N ASP A 347 -17.79 4.56 -4.46
CA ASP A 347 -17.78 5.77 -3.65
C ASP A 347 -16.68 5.63 -2.58
N ILE A 348 -15.75 6.58 -2.51
CA ILE A 348 -14.65 6.61 -1.54
C ILE A 348 -14.64 7.94 -0.81
N GLY A 349 -14.45 7.88 0.50
CA GLY A 349 -14.11 9.01 1.36
C GLY A 349 -12.92 8.64 2.24
N ALA A 350 -11.89 9.46 2.25
CA ALA A 350 -10.75 9.31 3.13
C ALA A 350 -10.40 10.64 3.81
N LEU A 351 -10.13 10.57 5.11
CA LEU A 351 -9.68 11.68 5.93
C LEU A 351 -8.39 11.27 6.63
N SER A 352 -7.38 12.10 6.53
CA SER A 352 -6.18 12.02 7.34
C SER A 352 -6.02 13.30 8.15
N LEU A 353 -5.86 13.16 9.46
CA LEU A 353 -5.53 14.21 10.41
C LEU A 353 -4.13 13.92 10.94
N ASP A 354 -3.25 14.91 10.91
CA ASP A 354 -1.93 14.76 11.50
C ASP A 354 -1.56 15.93 12.40
N TYR A 355 -0.80 15.63 13.47
CA TYR A 355 -0.15 16.59 14.33
C TYR A 355 1.35 16.32 14.33
N GLN A 356 2.15 17.32 14.00
CA GLN A 356 3.61 17.24 13.91
C GLN A 356 4.24 18.30 14.83
N GLY A 357 4.31 17.98 16.13
CA GLY A 357 5.04 18.78 17.11
C GLY A 357 6.50 18.37 17.21
N THR A 358 7.27 19.08 18.04
CA THR A 358 8.71 18.85 18.21
C THR A 358 9.06 17.48 18.80
N ARG A 359 8.20 16.91 19.66
CA ARG A 359 8.38 15.59 20.29
C ARG A 359 7.21 14.66 20.09
N LEU A 360 6.01 15.20 19.91
CA LEU A 360 4.79 14.43 19.72
C LEU A 360 4.39 14.46 18.24
N ARG A 361 4.17 13.30 17.67
CA ARG A 361 3.56 13.12 16.35
C ARG A 361 2.37 12.20 16.50
N ALA A 362 1.27 12.57 15.89
CA ALA A 362 0.06 11.76 15.88
C ALA A 362 -0.59 11.80 14.50
N THR A 363 -1.14 10.68 14.06
CA THR A 363 -1.93 10.60 12.83
C THR A 363 -3.20 9.80 13.07
N LEU A 364 -4.31 10.27 12.50
CA LEU A 364 -5.57 9.54 12.42
C LEU A 364 -5.99 9.46 10.96
N ASP A 365 -5.99 8.26 10.43
CA ASP A 365 -6.45 7.97 9.08
C ASP A 365 -7.80 7.24 9.14
N VAL A 366 -8.78 7.69 8.36
CA VAL A 366 -10.11 7.06 8.26
C VAL A 366 -10.44 6.90 6.78
N VAL A 367 -10.88 5.71 6.38
CA VAL A 367 -11.29 5.37 5.01
C VAL A 367 -12.67 4.74 5.02
N MET A 368 -13.55 5.23 4.17
CA MET A 368 -14.84 4.66 3.84
C MET A 368 -14.87 4.31 2.36
N GLN A 369 -15.24 3.10 2.04
CA GLN A 369 -15.25 2.59 0.69
C GLN A 369 -16.54 1.79 0.46
N ASN A 370 -17.37 2.23 -0.48
CA ASN A 370 -18.58 1.52 -0.89
C ASN A 370 -18.44 1.15 -2.37
N GLU A 371 -18.72 -0.09 -2.68
CA GLU A 371 -18.63 -0.60 -4.04
C GLU A 371 -19.85 -1.45 -4.38
N LYS A 372 -20.38 -1.27 -5.57
CA LYS A 372 -21.38 -2.13 -6.18
C LYS A 372 -20.95 -2.54 -7.56
N VAL A 373 -21.00 -3.83 -7.86
CA VAL A 373 -20.70 -4.41 -9.17
C VAL A 373 -21.90 -5.26 -9.59
N ASP A 374 -22.48 -4.93 -10.74
CA ASP A 374 -23.50 -5.74 -11.38
C ASP A 374 -22.82 -6.70 -12.38
N ALA A 375 -23.25 -7.94 -12.44
CA ALA A 375 -22.65 -9.03 -13.21
C ALA A 375 -21.14 -9.24 -12.97
N PRO A 376 -20.66 -9.34 -11.71
CA PRO A 376 -19.23 -9.52 -11.43
C PRO A 376 -18.70 -10.81 -12.06
N THR A 377 -17.52 -10.75 -12.68
CA THR A 377 -16.89 -11.93 -13.28
C THR A 377 -16.46 -12.95 -12.21
N ARG A 378 -16.32 -14.21 -12.62
CA ARG A 378 -15.88 -15.31 -11.74
C ARG A 378 -14.76 -16.10 -12.42
N PRO A 379 -13.78 -16.65 -11.66
CA PRO A 379 -12.83 -17.59 -12.20
C PRO A 379 -13.52 -18.87 -12.66
N PHE A 380 -12.89 -19.64 -13.54
CA PHE A 380 -13.41 -20.94 -13.95
C PHE A 380 -12.62 -22.07 -13.30
N LEU A 381 -13.33 -23.12 -12.88
CA LEU A 381 -12.76 -24.43 -12.66
C LEU A 381 -12.88 -25.24 -13.95
N VAL A 382 -11.99 -26.17 -14.15
CA VAL A 382 -12.03 -27.13 -15.27
C VAL A 382 -12.28 -28.51 -14.68
N ALA A 383 -13.30 -29.22 -15.20
CA ALA A 383 -13.65 -30.56 -14.74
C ALA A 383 -12.45 -31.51 -14.85
N SER A 384 -12.35 -32.43 -13.89
CA SER A 384 -11.27 -33.42 -13.85
C SER A 384 -11.18 -34.21 -15.16
N GLY A 385 -9.97 -34.36 -15.70
CA GLY A 385 -9.74 -35.07 -16.96
C GLY A 385 -10.00 -34.25 -18.23
N LEU A 386 -10.59 -33.07 -18.12
CA LEU A 386 -10.80 -32.19 -19.27
C LEU A 386 -9.56 -31.31 -19.50
N GLN A 387 -9.14 -31.14 -20.76
CA GLN A 387 -8.12 -30.18 -21.13
C GLN A 387 -8.64 -28.76 -20.97
N VAL A 388 -7.79 -27.82 -20.57
CA VAL A 388 -8.14 -26.39 -20.49
C VAL A 388 -8.53 -25.91 -21.88
N PRO A 389 -9.77 -25.44 -22.08
CA PRO A 389 -10.19 -24.94 -23.39
C PRO A 389 -9.46 -23.64 -23.75
N GLY A 390 -9.51 -23.25 -25.03
CA GLY A 390 -8.99 -21.95 -25.47
C GLY A 390 -9.67 -20.78 -24.76
N ALA A 391 -8.93 -19.66 -24.60
CA ALA A 391 -9.49 -18.47 -23.98
C ALA A 391 -10.65 -17.90 -24.83
N PRO A 392 -11.77 -17.46 -24.22
CA PRO A 392 -12.80 -16.69 -24.89
C PRO A 392 -12.32 -15.26 -25.21
N ASP A 393 -13.13 -14.49 -25.94
CA ASP A 393 -12.91 -13.05 -26.13
C ASP A 393 -12.83 -12.37 -24.75
N GLY A 394 -11.81 -11.52 -24.55
CA GLY A 394 -11.52 -10.88 -23.26
C GLY A 394 -12.61 -9.92 -22.77
N ARG A 395 -13.52 -9.47 -23.62
CA ARG A 395 -14.69 -8.66 -23.22
C ARG A 395 -15.86 -9.48 -22.73
N ARG A 396 -15.84 -10.79 -22.97
CA ARG A 396 -16.96 -11.68 -22.69
C ARG A 396 -17.10 -11.98 -21.22
N ASN A 397 -18.29 -11.74 -20.70
CA ASN A 397 -18.67 -12.07 -19.34
C ASN A 397 -19.66 -13.26 -19.36
N ALA A 398 -19.24 -14.39 -18.81
CA ALA A 398 -20.05 -15.61 -18.79
C ALA A 398 -20.95 -15.74 -17.55
N THR A 399 -20.95 -14.75 -16.64
CA THR A 399 -21.84 -14.74 -15.46
C THR A 399 -23.23 -14.22 -15.82
N GLN A 400 -24.20 -14.46 -14.95
CA GLN A 400 -25.56 -14.03 -15.19
C GLN A 400 -25.71 -12.51 -15.01
N PRO A 401 -26.38 -11.79 -15.96
CA PRO A 401 -26.51 -10.32 -15.91
C PRO A 401 -27.29 -9.79 -14.71
N TRP A 402 -28.15 -10.61 -14.09
CA TRP A 402 -28.91 -10.25 -12.89
C TRP A 402 -28.11 -10.44 -11.58
N GLY A 403 -26.90 -10.99 -11.67
CA GLY A 403 -26.01 -11.11 -10.52
C GLY A 403 -25.48 -9.75 -10.08
N TRP A 404 -25.25 -9.58 -8.78
CA TRP A 404 -24.66 -8.36 -8.22
C TRP A 404 -23.86 -8.68 -6.96
N TRP A 405 -22.95 -7.76 -6.65
CA TRP A 405 -22.14 -7.76 -5.45
C TRP A 405 -22.06 -6.32 -4.89
N LYS A 406 -22.13 -6.20 -3.57
CA LYS A 406 -22.01 -4.94 -2.86
C LYS A 406 -21.14 -5.12 -1.64
N SER A 407 -20.19 -4.18 -1.44
CA SER A 407 -19.33 -4.09 -0.26
C SER A 407 -19.41 -2.70 0.36
N ASP A 408 -19.54 -2.66 1.68
CA ASP A 408 -19.43 -1.47 2.50
C ASP A 408 -18.26 -1.70 3.47
N SER A 409 -17.17 -0.93 3.35
CA SER A 409 -15.94 -1.08 4.12
C SER A 409 -15.58 0.22 4.85
N GLN A 410 -15.19 0.09 6.11
CA GLN A 410 -14.76 1.21 6.95
C GLN A 410 -13.46 0.81 7.65
N SER A 411 -12.49 1.71 7.66
CA SER A 411 -11.17 1.49 8.25
C SER A 411 -10.72 2.73 9.03
N ALA A 412 -10.01 2.53 10.12
CA ALA A 412 -9.35 3.61 10.85
C ALA A 412 -8.04 3.14 11.46
N LEU A 413 -7.05 4.05 11.49
CA LEU A 413 -5.77 3.86 12.16
C LEU A 413 -5.38 5.14 12.91
N LEU A 414 -5.20 5.03 14.21
CA LEU A 414 -4.55 6.04 15.05
C LEU A 414 -3.12 5.59 15.32
N ARG A 415 -2.16 6.44 15.05
CA ARG A 415 -0.75 6.28 15.40
C ARG A 415 -0.29 7.45 16.26
N VAL A 416 0.48 7.17 17.29
CA VAL A 416 1.10 8.17 18.15
C VAL A 416 2.56 7.81 18.34
N GLU A 417 3.46 8.76 18.13
CA GLU A 417 4.90 8.64 18.41
C GLU A 417 5.32 9.79 19.33
N TYR A 418 6.13 9.47 20.34
CA TYR A 418 6.66 10.46 21.28
C TYR A 418 8.16 10.27 21.49
N ASP A 419 8.93 11.32 21.21
CA ASP A 419 10.36 11.34 21.43
C ASP A 419 10.64 11.69 22.91
N ILE A 420 10.94 10.68 23.71
CA ILE A 420 11.39 10.87 25.11
C ILE A 420 12.71 11.64 25.11
N SER A 421 13.58 11.34 24.15
CA SER A 421 14.82 12.03 23.86
C SER A 421 15.18 11.87 22.38
N ASP A 422 16.24 12.55 21.89
CA ASP A 422 16.75 12.40 20.52
C ASP A 422 17.19 10.95 20.18
N ARG A 423 17.33 10.11 21.20
CA ARG A 423 17.76 8.71 21.08
C ARG A 423 16.70 7.69 21.42
N LEU A 424 15.56 8.11 21.95
CA LEU A 424 14.49 7.19 22.39
C LEU A 424 13.12 7.70 21.97
N THR A 425 12.48 6.97 21.08
CA THR A 425 11.10 7.18 20.66
C THR A 425 10.23 6.02 21.14
N VAL A 426 9.07 6.31 21.71
CA VAL A 426 8.01 5.33 21.97
C VAL A 426 6.87 5.55 20.98
N PHE A 427 6.20 4.47 20.57
CA PHE A 427 5.09 4.55 19.65
C PHE A 427 3.96 3.59 20.01
N ALA A 428 2.76 3.94 19.57
CA ALA A 428 1.58 3.07 19.67
C ALA A 428 0.67 3.25 18.45
N ASP A 429 0.11 2.13 17.97
CA ASP A 429 -0.89 2.08 16.92
C ASP A 429 -2.15 1.42 17.46
N ALA A 430 -3.32 1.95 17.08
CA ALA A 430 -4.62 1.34 17.35
C ALA A 430 -5.50 1.50 16.11
N GLY A 431 -6.01 0.40 15.56
CA GLY A 431 -6.80 0.47 14.34
C GLY A 431 -7.64 -0.77 14.10
N GLY A 432 -8.32 -0.74 12.97
CA GLY A 432 -9.13 -1.86 12.53
C GLY A 432 -9.95 -1.56 11.29
N SER A 433 -10.67 -2.57 10.82
CA SER A 433 -11.60 -2.47 9.70
C SER A 433 -12.85 -3.30 9.96
N ASP A 434 -13.98 -2.81 9.41
CA ASP A 434 -15.24 -3.54 9.30
C ASP A 434 -15.63 -3.57 7.83
N THR A 435 -15.98 -4.74 7.33
CA THR A 435 -16.46 -4.90 5.96
C THR A 435 -17.71 -5.75 5.95
N TYR A 436 -18.78 -5.21 5.37
CA TYR A 436 -20.04 -5.89 5.17
C TYR A 436 -20.28 -6.10 3.68
N VAL A 437 -20.54 -7.35 3.29
CA VAL A 437 -20.78 -7.72 1.90
C VAL A 437 -22.12 -8.41 1.76
N THR A 438 -22.86 -8.03 0.74
CA THR A 438 -24.03 -8.73 0.25
C THR A 438 -23.87 -9.06 -1.22
N ARG A 439 -24.33 -10.22 -1.65
CA ARG A 439 -24.27 -10.59 -3.07
C ARG A 439 -25.37 -11.58 -3.44
N LEU A 440 -25.84 -11.43 -4.66
CA LEU A 440 -26.57 -12.45 -5.40
C LEU A 440 -25.78 -12.70 -6.67
N SER A 441 -25.03 -13.77 -6.75
CA SER A 441 -24.12 -14.00 -7.89
C SER A 441 -23.82 -15.48 -8.05
N ASP A 442 -23.29 -15.81 -9.20
CA ASP A 442 -22.77 -17.14 -9.47
C ASP A 442 -21.63 -17.50 -8.48
N GLN A 443 -21.59 -18.76 -8.05
CA GLN A 443 -20.39 -19.35 -7.48
C GLN A 443 -19.31 -19.48 -8.58
N THR A 444 -18.20 -20.14 -8.28
CA THR A 444 -17.17 -20.42 -9.29
C THR A 444 -17.69 -21.42 -10.32
N PRO A 445 -17.88 -21.04 -11.61
CA PRO A 445 -18.40 -21.93 -12.63
C PRO A 445 -17.38 -23.03 -12.96
N THR A 446 -17.87 -24.24 -13.26
CA THR A 446 -17.04 -25.34 -13.72
C THR A 446 -17.26 -25.57 -15.22
N ILE A 447 -16.20 -25.53 -16.02
CA ILE A 447 -16.22 -25.93 -17.44
C ILE A 447 -16.30 -27.45 -17.47
N VAL A 448 -17.35 -27.98 -18.13
CA VAL A 448 -17.69 -29.42 -18.07
C VAL A 448 -17.35 -30.20 -19.36
N ASN A 449 -17.03 -29.49 -20.44
CA ASN A 449 -16.62 -30.11 -21.70
C ASN A 449 -15.72 -29.19 -22.56
N ALA A 450 -15.15 -29.73 -23.62
CA ALA A 450 -14.26 -29.00 -24.53
C ALA A 450 -14.97 -27.92 -25.37
N ALA A 451 -16.29 -27.95 -25.48
CA ALA A 451 -17.09 -26.91 -26.15
C ALA A 451 -17.25 -25.67 -25.27
N GLY A 452 -16.73 -25.68 -24.04
CA GLY A 452 -16.78 -24.55 -23.11
C GLY A 452 -18.09 -24.44 -22.33
N ASP A 453 -18.93 -25.49 -22.31
CA ASP A 453 -20.11 -25.46 -21.48
C ASP A 453 -19.76 -25.42 -20.00
N THR A 454 -20.55 -24.65 -19.24
CA THR A 454 -20.34 -24.45 -17.81
C THR A 454 -21.56 -24.88 -17.00
N LEU A 455 -21.27 -25.34 -15.77
CA LEU A 455 -22.26 -25.54 -14.74
C LEU A 455 -21.92 -24.66 -13.54
N VAL A 456 -22.91 -23.93 -13.03
CA VAL A 456 -22.75 -23.02 -11.91
C VAL A 456 -23.98 -23.01 -11.03
N THR A 457 -23.83 -22.82 -9.73
CA THR A 457 -24.92 -22.62 -8.79
C THR A 457 -24.90 -21.19 -8.30
N PRO A 458 -25.92 -20.36 -8.57
CA PRO A 458 -25.99 -19.02 -7.99
C PRO A 458 -26.27 -19.11 -6.49
N ASN A 459 -25.86 -18.09 -5.74
CA ASN A 459 -26.15 -18.01 -4.32
C ASN A 459 -26.40 -16.56 -3.87
N ASN A 460 -27.25 -16.43 -2.86
CA ASN A 460 -27.42 -15.19 -2.12
C ASN A 460 -26.63 -15.30 -0.81
N SER A 461 -25.70 -14.39 -0.57
CA SER A 461 -24.75 -14.49 0.54
C SER A 461 -24.60 -13.17 1.28
N LYS A 462 -24.30 -13.29 2.57
CA LYS A 462 -23.88 -12.18 3.43
C LYS A 462 -22.56 -12.55 4.12
N PHE A 463 -21.67 -11.57 4.21
CA PHE A 463 -20.40 -11.69 4.92
C PHE A 463 -20.19 -10.45 5.78
N GLN A 464 -19.61 -10.62 6.96
CA GLN A 464 -19.08 -9.53 7.76
C GLN A 464 -17.72 -9.94 8.29
N ILE A 465 -16.75 -9.05 8.16
CA ILE A 465 -15.38 -9.24 8.58
C ILE A 465 -15.02 -8.07 9.48
N ASP A 466 -14.85 -8.35 10.77
CA ASP A 466 -14.43 -7.36 11.78
C ASP A 466 -12.98 -7.60 12.15
N ARG A 467 -12.15 -6.56 12.16
CA ARG A 467 -10.74 -6.62 12.56
C ARG A 467 -10.38 -5.54 13.53
N SER A 468 -9.45 -5.86 14.41
CA SER A 468 -8.80 -4.89 15.29
C SER A 468 -7.32 -5.23 15.44
N THR A 469 -6.50 -4.19 15.56
CA THR A 469 -5.06 -4.32 15.73
C THR A 469 -4.55 -3.25 16.69
N TYR A 470 -3.57 -3.64 17.51
CA TYR A 470 -2.91 -2.77 18.48
C TYR A 470 -1.43 -3.11 18.49
N ASN A 471 -0.58 -2.12 18.33
CA ASN A 471 0.85 -2.25 18.47
C ASN A 471 1.34 -1.22 19.48
N ALA A 472 2.39 -1.56 20.23
CA ALA A 472 3.12 -0.62 21.04
C ALA A 472 4.60 -1.02 21.08
N GLY A 473 5.48 -0.02 21.06
CA GLY A 473 6.89 -0.30 21.00
C GLY A 473 7.78 0.90 21.29
N LEU A 474 9.07 0.67 21.11
CA LEU A 474 10.10 1.69 21.24
C LEU A 474 11.18 1.52 20.17
N ARG A 475 11.83 2.62 19.83
CA ARG A 475 13.06 2.66 19.03
C ARG A 475 14.11 3.43 19.81
N ALA A 476 15.30 2.84 19.95
CA ALA A 476 16.39 3.43 20.70
C ALA A 476 17.66 3.44 19.85
N LYS A 477 18.43 4.53 19.94
CA LYS A 477 19.77 4.66 19.35
C LYS A 477 20.79 4.75 20.44
N LEU A 478 21.85 3.94 20.38
CA LEU A 478 22.96 3.99 21.32
C LEU A 478 24.28 3.64 20.64
N ASP A 479 25.38 4.06 21.24
CA ASP A 479 26.72 3.84 20.72
C ASP A 479 27.51 2.98 21.72
N THR A 480 28.16 1.92 21.25
CA THR A 480 29.09 1.10 22.04
C THR A 480 30.45 1.08 21.35
N GLY A 481 31.30 2.03 21.71
CA GLY A 481 32.58 2.25 21.02
C GLY A 481 32.35 2.64 19.54
N PRO A 482 32.91 1.89 18.57
CA PRO A 482 32.73 2.20 17.16
C PRO A 482 31.39 1.71 16.56
N VAL A 483 30.57 1.00 17.34
CA VAL A 483 29.30 0.41 16.87
C VAL A 483 28.16 1.31 17.25
N ARG A 484 27.37 1.71 16.25
CA ARG A 484 26.07 2.37 16.46
C ARG A 484 24.98 1.31 16.42
N HIS A 485 24.04 1.35 17.37
CA HIS A 485 22.91 0.45 17.50
C HIS A 485 21.62 1.21 17.24
N ALA A 486 20.74 0.62 16.43
CA ALA A 486 19.35 1.02 16.26
C ALA A 486 18.45 -0.13 16.71
N ILE A 487 18.05 -0.08 17.99
CA ILE A 487 17.25 -1.13 18.63
C ILE A 487 15.78 -0.80 18.46
N SER A 488 14.98 -1.79 18.03
CA SER A 488 13.53 -1.68 17.91
C SER A 488 12.86 -2.83 18.65
N PHE A 489 11.87 -2.50 19.48
CA PHE A 489 11.03 -3.48 20.18
C PHE A 489 9.56 -3.17 19.91
N MET A 490 8.73 -4.21 19.70
CA MET A 490 7.29 -4.05 19.47
C MET A 490 6.52 -5.24 20.02
N GLY A 491 5.46 -4.97 20.77
CA GLY A 491 4.36 -5.90 21.05
C GLY A 491 3.20 -5.65 20.07
N SER A 492 2.55 -6.71 19.62
CA SER A 492 1.44 -6.63 18.66
C SER A 492 0.30 -7.56 19.02
N LEU A 493 -0.93 -7.08 18.85
CA LEU A 493 -2.18 -7.82 19.00
C LEU A 493 -3.00 -7.60 17.72
N TYR A 494 -3.43 -8.67 17.09
CA TYR A 494 -4.35 -8.65 15.95
C TYR A 494 -5.48 -9.63 16.23
N SER A 495 -6.70 -9.24 15.92
CA SER A 495 -7.88 -10.08 16.02
C SER A 495 -8.77 -9.93 14.80
N ASP A 496 -9.28 -11.03 14.27
CA ASP A 496 -10.34 -11.04 13.26
C ASP A 496 -11.53 -11.90 13.69
N ARG A 497 -12.68 -11.57 13.11
CA ARG A 497 -13.92 -12.30 13.27
C ARG A 497 -14.67 -12.29 11.96
N ASN A 498 -14.97 -13.50 11.45
CA ASN A 498 -15.71 -13.68 10.22
C ASN A 498 -17.10 -14.24 10.51
N LEU A 499 -18.12 -13.57 9.95
CA LEU A 499 -19.50 -14.02 9.96
C LEU A 499 -19.91 -14.26 8.50
N GLN A 500 -20.58 -15.37 8.25
CA GLN A 500 -20.96 -15.74 6.89
C GLN A 500 -22.23 -16.58 6.86
N ALA A 501 -23.08 -16.33 5.86
CA ALA A 501 -24.20 -17.18 5.52
C ALA A 501 -24.47 -17.13 4.02
N SER A 502 -24.98 -18.22 3.48
CA SER A 502 -25.33 -18.39 2.06
C SER A 502 -26.59 -19.21 1.91
N VAL A 503 -27.40 -18.83 0.93
CA VAL A 503 -28.53 -19.63 0.43
C VAL A 503 -28.26 -19.96 -1.04
N LEU A 504 -28.28 -21.24 -1.39
CA LEU A 504 -28.02 -21.70 -2.75
C LEU A 504 -29.29 -21.66 -3.59
N GLY A 505 -29.15 -21.29 -4.85
CA GLY A 505 -30.17 -21.47 -5.88
C GLY A 505 -30.10 -22.85 -6.56
N THR A 506 -30.76 -23.00 -7.66
CA THR A 506 -30.67 -24.18 -8.52
C THR A 506 -29.54 -24.04 -9.53
N PRO A 507 -28.81 -25.13 -9.87
CA PRO A 507 -27.75 -25.08 -10.86
C PRO A 507 -28.23 -24.57 -12.22
N LEU A 508 -27.36 -23.78 -12.88
CA LEU A 508 -27.56 -23.21 -14.20
C LEU A 508 -26.42 -23.68 -15.14
N SER A 509 -26.75 -23.84 -16.40
CA SER A 509 -25.81 -24.08 -17.47
C SER A 509 -25.60 -22.81 -18.31
N SER A 510 -24.37 -22.57 -18.74
CA SER A 510 -23.97 -21.50 -19.66
C SER A 510 -22.84 -22.00 -20.54
N ASN A 511 -22.13 -21.09 -21.23
CA ASN A 511 -20.97 -21.43 -22.05
C ASN A 511 -19.97 -20.25 -22.04
N ILE A 512 -18.67 -20.51 -22.00
CA ILE A 512 -17.64 -19.46 -21.95
C ILE A 512 -17.52 -18.68 -23.26
N TYR A 513 -17.86 -19.31 -24.40
CA TYR A 513 -17.79 -18.66 -25.74
C TYR A 513 -19.10 -18.01 -26.15
N HIS A 514 -20.22 -18.59 -25.71
CA HIS A 514 -21.58 -18.15 -26.02
C HIS A 514 -22.40 -18.11 -24.73
N PRO A 515 -22.20 -17.10 -23.86
CA PRO A 515 -22.91 -16.99 -22.59
C PRO A 515 -24.43 -17.02 -22.78
N VAL A 516 -25.12 -17.82 -21.97
CA VAL A 516 -26.57 -17.97 -22.03
C VAL A 516 -27.20 -17.27 -20.82
N THR A 517 -27.94 -16.20 -21.08
CA THR A 517 -28.75 -15.55 -20.04
C THR A 517 -29.90 -16.46 -19.62
N ARG A 518 -29.96 -16.78 -18.34
CA ARG A 518 -31.07 -17.55 -17.73
C ARG A 518 -31.99 -16.60 -16.98
N PRO A 519 -33.28 -16.96 -16.83
CA PRO A 519 -34.17 -16.18 -15.97
C PRO A 519 -33.64 -16.04 -14.55
N GLU A 520 -33.84 -14.86 -13.97
CA GLU A 520 -33.43 -14.60 -12.58
C GLU A 520 -34.15 -15.58 -11.64
N GLN A 521 -33.40 -16.15 -10.70
CA GLN A 521 -33.93 -17.01 -9.66
C GLN A 521 -34.21 -16.21 -8.40
N PHE A 522 -35.39 -16.39 -7.82
CA PHE A 522 -35.65 -15.90 -6.47
C PHE A 522 -34.88 -16.76 -5.45
N ILE A 523 -33.77 -16.23 -4.94
CA ILE A 523 -32.95 -16.84 -3.88
C ILE A 523 -33.01 -15.91 -2.67
N PRO A 524 -33.69 -16.31 -1.58
CA PRO A 524 -33.89 -15.44 -0.43
C PRO A 524 -32.53 -15.11 0.21
N ALA A 525 -32.40 -13.87 0.72
CA ALA A 525 -31.22 -13.51 1.48
C ALA A 525 -31.13 -14.32 2.79
N PRO A 526 -29.94 -14.70 3.27
CA PRO A 526 -29.78 -15.38 4.55
C PRO A 526 -30.43 -14.57 5.69
N ALA A 527 -31.24 -15.24 6.50
CA ALA A 527 -31.96 -14.63 7.62
C ALA A 527 -30.99 -14.28 8.79
N ASN A 528 -29.98 -15.13 9.00
CA ASN A 528 -29.01 -15.00 10.07
C ASN A 528 -27.61 -14.81 9.48
N LEU A 529 -26.71 -14.23 10.28
CA LEU A 529 -25.30 -14.06 9.95
C LEU A 529 -24.45 -14.62 11.10
N PRO A 530 -24.27 -15.98 11.17
CA PRO A 530 -23.51 -16.61 12.24
C PRO A 530 -22.00 -16.36 12.11
N LYS A 531 -21.31 -16.33 13.25
CA LYS A 531 -19.86 -16.38 13.28
C LYS A 531 -19.39 -17.75 12.80
N VAL A 532 -18.47 -17.77 11.82
CA VAL A 532 -17.90 -19.01 11.26
C VAL A 532 -16.44 -19.20 11.64
N SER A 533 -15.69 -18.11 11.87
CA SER A 533 -14.32 -18.19 12.37
C SER A 533 -13.90 -16.97 13.19
N SER A 534 -12.85 -17.13 13.96
CA SER A 534 -12.08 -16.03 14.57
C SER A 534 -10.62 -16.42 14.68
N SER A 535 -9.73 -15.43 14.61
CA SER A 535 -8.29 -15.60 14.76
C SER A 535 -7.71 -14.48 15.60
N ASP A 536 -6.79 -14.83 16.51
CA ASP A 536 -6.06 -13.90 17.37
C ASP A 536 -4.55 -14.16 17.19
N LEU A 537 -3.79 -13.12 16.82
CA LEU A 537 -2.35 -13.19 16.64
C LEU A 537 -1.69 -12.25 17.65
N THR A 538 -0.89 -12.80 18.55
CA THR A 538 -0.15 -12.04 19.57
C THR A 538 1.34 -12.24 19.38
N GLY A 539 2.14 -11.17 19.39
CA GLY A 539 3.57 -11.29 19.17
C GLY A 539 4.42 -10.22 19.84
N PHE A 540 5.68 -10.58 20.09
CA PHE A 540 6.73 -9.68 20.53
C PHE A 540 7.92 -9.80 19.58
N ALA A 541 8.47 -8.66 19.16
CA ALA A 541 9.61 -8.59 18.25
C ALA A 541 10.70 -7.69 18.84
N LEU A 542 11.94 -8.10 18.67
CA LEU A 542 13.14 -7.33 19.00
C LEU A 542 14.09 -7.40 17.81
N ALA A 543 14.62 -6.27 17.40
CA ALA A 543 15.67 -6.17 16.40
C ALA A 543 16.72 -5.15 16.80
N ASP A 544 17.96 -5.39 16.40
CA ASP A 544 19.07 -4.44 16.51
C ASP A 544 19.79 -4.35 15.17
N THR A 545 19.91 -3.15 14.63
CA THR A 545 20.76 -2.85 13.48
C THR A 545 22.03 -2.19 13.98
N MET A 546 23.13 -2.94 13.91
CA MET A 546 24.47 -2.53 14.29
C MET A 546 25.22 -1.99 13.09
N SER A 547 25.69 -0.74 13.14
CA SER A 547 26.40 -0.07 12.07
C SER A 547 27.82 0.31 12.49
N ILE A 548 28.77 0.14 11.57
CA ILE A 548 30.18 0.54 11.73
C ILE A 548 30.66 1.26 10.46
N LEU A 549 31.82 1.90 10.54
CA LEU A 549 32.50 2.56 9.41
C LEU A 549 31.60 3.59 8.72
N ASP A 550 30.91 4.43 9.48
CA ASP A 550 29.97 5.45 8.97
C ASP A 550 28.86 4.82 8.09
N ASP A 551 28.20 3.77 8.61
CA ASP A 551 27.14 2.98 7.99
C ASP A 551 27.56 2.23 6.71
N ARG A 552 28.87 2.06 6.47
CA ARG A 552 29.35 1.22 5.36
C ARG A 552 29.16 -0.27 5.58
N ALA A 553 29.08 -0.70 6.82
CA ALA A 553 28.74 -2.08 7.16
C ALA A 553 27.64 -2.08 8.23
N GLN A 554 26.55 -2.76 7.96
CA GLN A 554 25.39 -2.84 8.84
C GLN A 554 24.96 -4.28 9.00
N LEU A 555 24.79 -4.73 10.23
CA LEU A 555 24.27 -6.06 10.57
C LEU A 555 22.96 -5.89 11.35
N THR A 556 21.87 -6.35 10.78
CA THR A 556 20.56 -6.42 11.45
C THR A 556 20.31 -7.83 11.98
N LEU A 557 20.12 -7.96 13.27
CA LEU A 557 19.70 -9.19 13.91
C LEU A 557 18.35 -8.99 14.59
N GLY A 558 17.47 -9.99 14.50
CA GLY A 558 16.17 -9.88 15.15
C GLY A 558 15.53 -11.23 15.43
N VAL A 559 14.58 -11.20 16.35
CA VAL A 559 13.78 -12.35 16.75
C VAL A 559 12.35 -11.93 17.05
N ARG A 560 11.38 -12.73 16.64
CA ARG A 560 9.97 -12.57 16.97
C ARG A 560 9.41 -13.85 17.56
N GLN A 561 8.69 -13.73 18.67
CA GLN A 561 7.81 -14.77 19.20
C GLN A 561 6.37 -14.43 18.80
N GLN A 562 5.67 -15.39 18.20
CA GLN A 562 4.30 -15.24 17.73
C GLN A 562 3.44 -16.37 18.27
N ARG A 563 2.28 -16.06 18.88
CA ARG A 563 1.21 -17.00 19.22
C ARG A 563 0.06 -16.82 18.24
N ILE A 564 -0.53 -17.92 17.82
CA ILE A 564 -1.60 -18.01 16.84
C ILE A 564 -2.74 -18.78 17.46
N GLU A 565 -3.85 -18.11 17.76
CA GLU A 565 -5.10 -18.75 18.14
C GLU A 565 -6.10 -18.64 17.00
N SER A 566 -6.75 -19.74 16.64
CA SER A 566 -7.80 -19.75 15.60
C SER A 566 -8.90 -20.71 15.97
N ARG A 567 -10.14 -20.32 15.74
CA ARG A 567 -11.35 -21.10 16.09
C ARG A 567 -12.34 -21.07 14.94
N ASN A 568 -12.84 -22.23 14.54
CA ASN A 568 -13.95 -22.34 13.61
C ASN A 568 -15.23 -22.78 14.34
N PHE A 569 -16.36 -22.37 13.80
CA PHE A 569 -17.67 -22.61 14.38
C PHE A 569 -18.64 -23.20 13.34
N ASN A 570 -19.51 -24.09 13.81
CA ASN A 570 -20.63 -24.54 12.99
C ASN A 570 -21.66 -23.41 12.83
N ALA A 571 -21.98 -23.06 11.58
CA ALA A 571 -22.86 -21.93 11.29
C ALA A 571 -24.31 -22.12 11.81
N THR A 572 -24.75 -23.36 12.01
CA THR A 572 -26.13 -23.70 12.47
C THR A 572 -26.20 -23.75 13.99
N THR A 573 -25.25 -24.44 14.62
CA THR A 573 -25.32 -24.71 16.08
C THR A 573 -24.51 -23.72 16.91
N GLY A 574 -23.59 -22.96 16.29
CA GLY A 574 -22.61 -22.11 16.98
C GLY A 574 -21.53 -22.88 17.74
N ALA A 575 -21.55 -24.23 17.69
CA ALA A 575 -20.56 -25.05 18.36
C ALA A 575 -19.18 -24.88 17.72
N ARG A 576 -18.14 -24.85 18.55
CA ARG A 576 -16.76 -24.82 18.06
C ARG A 576 -16.40 -26.15 17.40
N THR A 577 -16.01 -26.10 16.13
CA THR A 577 -15.66 -27.28 15.32
C THR A 577 -14.15 -27.51 15.25
N LEU A 578 -13.34 -26.45 15.41
CA LEU A 578 -11.90 -26.50 15.37
C LEU A 578 -11.30 -25.46 16.33
N SER A 579 -10.21 -25.83 16.98
CA SER A 579 -9.38 -24.93 17.78
C SER A 579 -7.91 -25.16 17.46
N TYR A 580 -7.20 -24.10 17.23
CA TYR A 580 -5.76 -24.04 17.00
C TYR A 580 -5.15 -23.05 17.99
N ASP A 581 -4.11 -23.44 18.71
CA ASP A 581 -3.39 -22.57 19.65
C ASP A 581 -1.95 -23.04 19.71
N GLU A 582 -1.10 -22.38 18.95
CA GLU A 582 0.31 -22.72 18.84
C GLU A 582 1.17 -21.47 18.77
N SER A 583 2.45 -21.62 19.07
CA SER A 583 3.42 -20.53 18.99
C SER A 583 4.69 -20.94 18.25
N ALA A 584 5.36 -19.93 17.68
CA ALA A 584 6.62 -20.11 17.00
C ALA A 584 7.52 -18.88 17.15
N THR A 585 8.84 -19.13 17.11
CA THR A 585 9.87 -18.09 17.09
C THR A 585 10.50 -18.04 15.72
N THR A 586 10.64 -16.83 15.15
CA THR A 586 11.28 -16.58 13.85
C THR A 586 12.45 -15.63 13.99
N PRO A 587 13.66 -16.04 13.55
CA PRO A 587 14.82 -15.17 13.49
C PRO A 587 14.88 -14.40 12.17
N LEU A 588 15.70 -13.32 12.18
CA LEU A 588 16.17 -12.58 11.02
C LEU A 588 17.64 -12.25 11.22
N ALA A 589 18.43 -12.41 10.16
CA ALA A 589 19.77 -11.87 10.05
C ALA A 589 19.92 -11.20 8.68
N GLY A 590 20.37 -9.95 8.66
CA GLY A 590 20.57 -9.17 7.44
C GLY A 590 21.90 -8.43 7.49
N LEU A 591 22.67 -8.46 6.41
CA LEU A 591 23.95 -7.78 6.27
C LEU A 591 23.86 -6.83 5.08
N VAL A 592 24.35 -5.61 5.26
CA VAL A 592 24.58 -4.63 4.21
C VAL A 592 26.04 -4.20 4.25
N VAL A 593 26.70 -4.17 3.10
CA VAL A 593 28.07 -3.65 2.95
C VAL A 593 28.09 -2.69 1.77
N LYS A 594 28.57 -1.46 1.97
CA LYS A 594 28.69 -0.42 0.96
C LYS A 594 30.18 -0.21 0.61
N PRO A 595 30.72 -0.92 -0.40
CA PRO A 595 32.09 -0.70 -0.85
C PRO A 595 32.30 0.71 -1.38
N TRP A 596 31.29 1.27 -2.05
CA TRP A 596 31.19 2.63 -2.53
C TRP A 596 29.88 3.26 -2.04
N SER A 597 29.79 4.56 -2.00
CA SER A 597 28.59 5.29 -1.54
C SER A 597 27.33 4.97 -2.36
N ASN A 598 27.51 4.63 -3.63
CA ASN A 598 26.46 4.34 -4.59
C ASN A 598 26.26 2.85 -4.87
N VAL A 599 26.94 1.94 -4.15
CA VAL A 599 26.81 0.49 -4.31
C VAL A 599 26.58 -0.16 -2.96
N SER A 600 25.47 -0.90 -2.83
CA SER A 600 25.11 -1.68 -1.65
C SER A 600 25.06 -3.16 -2.00
N LEU A 601 25.89 -3.97 -1.34
CA LEU A 601 25.83 -5.42 -1.36
C LEU A 601 25.04 -5.87 -0.13
N TYR A 602 24.12 -6.81 -0.28
CA TYR A 602 23.37 -7.30 0.86
C TYR A 602 23.18 -8.82 0.84
N ALA A 603 22.95 -9.36 2.02
CA ALA A 603 22.52 -10.75 2.22
C ALA A 603 21.51 -10.81 3.36
N ASN A 604 20.54 -11.72 3.27
CA ASN A 604 19.61 -11.96 4.37
C ASN A 604 19.28 -13.45 4.54
N TYR A 605 18.94 -13.78 5.80
CA TYR A 605 18.17 -14.95 6.17
C TYR A 605 16.96 -14.49 6.99
N ILE A 606 15.75 -14.85 6.55
CA ILE A 606 14.52 -14.50 7.24
C ILE A 606 13.53 -15.65 7.20
N GLU A 607 12.79 -15.84 8.31
CA GLU A 607 11.70 -16.79 8.38
C GLU A 607 10.33 -16.09 8.30
N GLY A 608 9.39 -16.71 7.58
CA GLY A 608 7.97 -16.41 7.57
C GLY A 608 7.19 -17.43 8.38
N LEU A 609 5.99 -17.07 8.78
CA LEU A 609 5.06 -17.96 9.46
C LEU A 609 3.77 -18.12 8.67
N SER A 610 3.29 -19.35 8.60
CA SER A 610 1.91 -19.68 8.26
C SER A 610 1.32 -20.58 9.34
N LYS A 611 0.01 -20.48 9.55
CA LYS A 611 -0.69 -21.36 10.48
C LYS A 611 -0.50 -22.81 10.06
N GLY A 612 -0.20 -23.68 11.01
CA GLY A 612 -0.16 -25.13 10.79
C GLY A 612 -1.56 -25.69 10.56
N ASP A 613 -1.64 -26.81 9.91
CA ASP A 613 -2.90 -27.49 9.65
C ASP A 613 -3.42 -28.20 10.90
N VAL A 614 -4.69 -28.60 10.85
CA VAL A 614 -5.29 -29.59 11.74
C VAL A 614 -5.67 -30.79 10.87
N ALA A 615 -5.21 -31.97 11.23
CA ALA A 615 -5.48 -33.18 10.46
C ALA A 615 -6.97 -33.37 10.21
N PRO A 616 -7.39 -33.56 8.94
CA PRO A 616 -8.80 -33.63 8.55
C PRO A 616 -9.48 -34.90 9.14
N ALA A 617 -10.81 -34.87 9.23
CA ALA A 617 -11.59 -35.98 9.76
C ALA A 617 -11.40 -37.31 9.01
N THR A 618 -10.89 -37.26 7.78
CA THR A 618 -10.58 -38.43 6.94
C THR A 618 -9.27 -39.10 7.27
N ALA A 619 -8.42 -38.44 8.07
CA ALA A 619 -7.13 -38.98 8.49
C ALA A 619 -7.25 -39.86 9.74
N SER A 620 -6.39 -40.87 9.86
CA SER A 620 -6.32 -41.73 11.07
C SER A 620 -5.88 -40.95 12.32
N ASN A 621 -5.16 -39.84 12.15
CA ASN A 621 -4.76 -38.88 13.17
C ASN A 621 -5.65 -37.62 13.18
N ALA A 622 -6.94 -37.77 12.80
CA ALA A 622 -7.89 -36.67 12.75
C ALA A 622 -7.87 -35.81 14.02
N GLY A 623 -7.87 -34.48 13.83
CA GLY A 623 -7.82 -33.52 14.92
C GLY A 623 -6.42 -33.24 15.46
N GLN A 624 -5.36 -33.93 15.01
CA GLN A 624 -3.99 -33.58 15.38
C GLN A 624 -3.65 -32.16 14.88
N VAL A 625 -3.18 -31.31 15.80
CA VAL A 625 -2.76 -29.93 15.51
C VAL A 625 -1.27 -29.95 15.18
N PHE A 626 -0.89 -29.31 14.08
CA PHE A 626 0.50 -29.14 13.66
C PHE A 626 1.02 -27.76 14.09
N LYS A 627 2.30 -27.67 14.42
CA LYS A 627 2.96 -26.39 14.70
C LYS A 627 2.91 -25.46 13.50
N PRO A 628 3.03 -24.14 13.71
CA PRO A 628 3.11 -23.19 12.60
C PRO A 628 4.22 -23.58 11.61
N TYR A 629 3.92 -23.51 10.34
CA TYR A 629 4.90 -23.77 9.29
C TYR A 629 5.82 -22.58 9.13
N LYS A 630 7.13 -22.84 9.07
CA LYS A 630 8.16 -21.83 8.87
C LYS A 630 8.62 -21.86 7.43
N ALA A 631 8.25 -20.83 6.67
CA ALA A 631 8.90 -20.55 5.40
C ALA A 631 10.27 -19.92 5.67
N LYS A 632 11.28 -20.26 4.86
CA LYS A 632 12.65 -19.79 5.02
C LYS A 632 13.14 -19.17 3.73
N GLN A 633 13.70 -17.96 3.83
CA GLN A 633 14.36 -17.30 2.71
C GLN A 633 15.85 -17.13 2.99
N LYS A 634 16.64 -17.30 1.93
CA LYS A 634 18.02 -16.83 1.79
C LYS A 634 18.06 -15.96 0.55
N GLU A 635 18.64 -14.77 0.68
CA GLU A 635 18.75 -13.84 -0.43
C GLU A 635 20.09 -13.14 -0.40
N VAL A 636 20.66 -12.88 -1.56
CA VAL A 636 21.83 -12.01 -1.78
C VAL A 636 21.52 -11.07 -2.93
N GLY A 637 22.05 -9.85 -2.86
CA GLY A 637 21.81 -8.91 -3.94
C GLY A 637 22.78 -7.74 -3.95
N ILE A 638 22.69 -6.97 -5.02
CA ILE A 638 23.41 -5.72 -5.26
C ILE A 638 22.42 -4.64 -5.65
N LYS A 639 22.60 -3.45 -5.09
CA LYS A 639 21.87 -2.24 -5.45
C LYS A 639 22.89 -1.20 -5.91
N VAL A 640 22.63 -0.59 -7.05
CA VAL A 640 23.51 0.44 -7.65
C VAL A 640 22.68 1.69 -7.88
N ASP A 641 23.04 2.75 -7.18
CA ASP A 641 22.48 4.07 -7.33
C ASP A 641 23.34 4.88 -8.31
N LEU A 642 22.77 5.21 -9.46
CA LEU A 642 23.41 6.02 -10.51
C LEU A 642 22.93 7.47 -10.49
N ASP A 643 22.41 7.95 -9.36
CA ASP A 643 21.78 9.25 -9.14
C ASP A 643 20.50 9.45 -9.96
N SER A 644 20.52 9.17 -11.25
CA SER A 644 19.38 9.28 -12.17
C SER A 644 18.62 7.97 -12.38
N ALA A 645 19.23 6.83 -12.08
CA ALA A 645 18.63 5.50 -12.21
C ALA A 645 19.14 4.56 -11.13
N MET A 646 18.25 3.73 -10.59
CA MET A 646 18.59 2.67 -9.65
C MET A 646 18.46 1.31 -10.32
N LEU A 647 19.48 0.49 -10.18
CA LEU A 647 19.51 -0.89 -10.63
C LEU A 647 19.62 -1.81 -9.42
N THR A 648 18.77 -2.82 -9.35
CA THR A 648 18.86 -3.86 -8.32
C THR A 648 18.88 -5.25 -8.95
N LEU A 649 19.79 -6.08 -8.48
CA LEU A 649 19.86 -7.50 -8.87
C LEU A 649 19.86 -8.32 -7.58
N SER A 650 18.97 -9.32 -7.51
CA SER A 650 18.89 -10.23 -6.37
C SER A 650 18.76 -11.68 -6.82
N ALA A 651 19.33 -12.57 -6.02
CA ALA A 651 19.16 -14.01 -6.11
C ALA A 651 18.59 -14.53 -4.80
N PHE A 652 17.52 -15.32 -4.85
CA PHE A 652 16.84 -15.82 -3.66
C PHE A 652 16.46 -17.28 -3.74
N GLU A 653 16.27 -17.90 -2.59
CA GLU A 653 15.63 -19.20 -2.39
C GLU A 653 14.61 -19.06 -1.25
N ILE A 654 13.36 -19.45 -1.51
CA ILE A 654 12.30 -19.53 -0.50
C ILE A 654 11.79 -20.96 -0.45
N THR A 655 11.73 -21.56 0.75
CA THR A 655 11.09 -22.86 1.00
C THR A 655 9.87 -22.70 1.88
N LYS A 656 8.75 -23.34 1.55
CA LYS A 656 7.51 -23.35 2.34
C LYS A 656 7.04 -24.77 2.56
N PRO A 657 7.05 -25.30 3.79
CA PRO A 657 6.41 -26.55 4.13
C PRO A 657 4.88 -26.45 4.04
N SER A 658 4.22 -27.58 3.81
CA SER A 658 2.77 -27.74 3.88
C SER A 658 2.38 -29.16 4.30
N GLY A 659 1.14 -29.31 4.82
CA GLY A 659 0.60 -30.61 5.16
C GLY A 659 -0.02 -31.31 3.96
N GLN A 660 -0.03 -32.63 3.99
CA GLN A 660 -0.72 -33.49 3.01
C GLN A 660 -1.16 -34.80 3.65
N LEU A 661 -2.14 -35.45 3.03
CA LEU A 661 -2.54 -36.82 3.41
C LEU A 661 -1.64 -37.83 2.73
N THR A 662 -0.92 -38.63 3.52
CA THR A 662 -0.03 -39.71 3.06
C THR A 662 -0.64 -41.05 3.46
N GLY A 663 -1.24 -41.75 2.49
CA GLY A 663 -2.11 -42.90 2.80
C GLY A 663 -3.33 -42.43 3.59
N ASN A 664 -3.43 -42.85 4.87
CA ASN A 664 -4.48 -42.42 5.77
C ASN A 664 -3.99 -41.54 6.92
N VAL A 665 -2.72 -41.13 6.93
CA VAL A 665 -2.11 -40.27 7.96
C VAL A 665 -1.89 -38.89 7.38
N TYR A 666 -2.30 -37.84 8.08
CA TYR A 666 -1.97 -36.45 7.71
C TYR A 666 -0.61 -36.07 8.30
N ALA A 667 0.29 -35.57 7.48
CA ALA A 667 1.66 -35.20 7.86
C ALA A 667 2.10 -33.88 7.22
N ALA A 668 3.01 -33.16 7.89
CA ALA A 668 3.64 -31.93 7.39
C ALA A 668 4.89 -32.28 6.55
N ASP A 669 4.72 -33.05 5.50
CA ASP A 669 5.80 -33.66 4.72
C ASP A 669 5.84 -33.21 3.26
N SER A 670 5.07 -32.19 2.89
CA SER A 670 5.16 -31.51 1.60
C SER A 670 6.00 -30.24 1.71
N GLU A 671 6.67 -29.87 0.63
CA GLU A 671 7.44 -28.62 0.55
C GLU A 671 7.47 -28.09 -0.89
N GLN A 672 7.24 -26.79 -1.02
CA GLN A 672 7.50 -26.03 -2.22
C GLN A 672 8.78 -25.20 -2.03
N ARG A 673 9.65 -25.19 -3.04
CA ARG A 673 10.85 -24.37 -3.11
C ARG A 673 10.81 -23.51 -4.36
N ASN A 674 10.98 -22.21 -4.21
CA ASN A 674 11.11 -21.25 -5.30
C ASN A 674 12.50 -20.60 -5.23
N ARG A 675 13.28 -20.73 -6.30
CA ARG A 675 14.53 -20.01 -6.52
C ARG A 675 14.32 -19.01 -7.62
N GLY A 676 14.97 -17.85 -7.52
CA GLY A 676 14.82 -16.86 -8.56
C GLY A 676 15.96 -15.87 -8.65
N LEU A 677 16.00 -15.22 -9.82
CA LEU A 677 16.81 -14.04 -10.09
C LEU A 677 15.86 -12.91 -10.44
N GLU A 678 16.05 -11.75 -9.83
CA GLU A 678 15.28 -10.53 -10.09
C GLU A 678 16.23 -9.41 -10.48
N LEU A 679 15.97 -8.78 -11.63
CA LEU A 679 16.61 -7.55 -12.07
C LEU A 679 15.53 -6.48 -12.15
N ASN A 680 15.75 -5.33 -11.48
CA ASN A 680 14.83 -4.19 -11.52
C ASN A 680 15.61 -2.92 -11.89
N LEU A 681 14.98 -2.08 -12.69
CA LEU A 681 15.44 -0.76 -13.11
C LEU A 681 14.35 0.27 -12.81
N SER A 682 14.72 1.40 -12.22
CA SER A 682 13.81 2.54 -12.02
C SER A 682 14.59 3.85 -12.09
N GLY A 683 13.96 4.92 -12.58
CA GLY A 683 14.52 6.27 -12.60
C GLY A 683 14.37 7.00 -13.92
N GLU A 684 15.13 8.08 -14.06
CA GLU A 684 15.17 8.98 -15.23
C GLU A 684 16.58 9.00 -15.84
N PRO A 685 16.99 7.92 -16.56
CA PRO A 685 18.34 7.80 -17.11
C PRO A 685 18.71 8.90 -18.11
N LEU A 686 17.72 9.48 -18.77
CA LEU A 686 17.84 10.64 -19.62
C LEU A 686 16.76 11.63 -19.22
N ARG A 687 17.07 12.92 -19.21
CA ARG A 687 16.13 13.97 -18.85
C ARG A 687 14.82 13.87 -19.66
N GLY A 688 13.70 13.75 -18.97
CA GLY A 688 12.38 13.58 -19.56
C GLY A 688 12.07 12.14 -20.02
N LEU A 689 12.98 11.18 -19.83
CA LEU A 689 12.70 9.76 -20.10
C LEU A 689 12.78 8.97 -18.79
N ARG A 690 11.63 8.61 -18.26
CA ARG A 690 11.48 7.78 -17.07
C ARG A 690 11.27 6.33 -17.48
N LEU A 691 12.01 5.44 -16.85
CA LEU A 691 11.94 3.99 -17.06
C LEU A 691 11.63 3.29 -15.75
N LEU A 692 10.72 2.34 -15.82
CA LEU A 692 10.41 1.44 -14.73
C LEU A 692 10.19 0.04 -15.29
N GLY A 693 10.93 -0.94 -14.79
CA GLY A 693 10.76 -2.30 -15.27
C GLY A 693 11.62 -3.32 -14.55
N GLY A 694 11.42 -4.58 -14.90
CA GLY A 694 12.17 -5.69 -14.35
C GLY A 694 11.94 -6.99 -15.05
N VAL A 695 12.79 -7.94 -14.70
CA VAL A 695 12.69 -9.34 -15.13
C VAL A 695 12.85 -10.23 -13.91
N THR A 696 11.93 -11.16 -13.73
CA THR A 696 11.99 -12.22 -12.72
C THR A 696 12.04 -13.57 -13.39
N LEU A 697 13.09 -14.32 -13.10
CA LEU A 697 13.26 -15.70 -13.50
C LEU A 697 13.03 -16.60 -12.30
N LEU A 698 12.10 -17.55 -12.40
CA LEU A 698 11.73 -18.45 -11.31
C LEU A 698 12.00 -19.92 -11.68
N ASP A 699 12.67 -20.62 -10.79
CA ASP A 699 12.75 -22.07 -10.75
C ASP A 699 12.02 -22.56 -9.51
N ALA A 700 10.74 -22.90 -9.70
CA ALA A 700 9.83 -23.31 -8.63
C ALA A 700 9.49 -24.79 -8.77
N GLU A 701 9.62 -25.54 -7.68
CA GLU A 701 9.36 -26.97 -7.66
C GLU A 701 8.78 -27.48 -6.34
N LEU A 702 8.07 -28.59 -6.41
CA LEU A 702 7.66 -29.38 -5.25
C LEU A 702 8.80 -30.30 -4.86
N THR A 703 9.57 -29.95 -3.82
CA THR A 703 10.78 -30.68 -3.38
C THR A 703 10.45 -31.87 -2.50
N ARG A 704 9.32 -31.84 -1.81
CA ARG A 704 8.80 -32.95 -1.01
C ARG A 704 7.31 -33.14 -1.27
N SER A 705 6.90 -34.37 -1.43
CA SER A 705 5.50 -34.80 -1.53
C SER A 705 5.42 -36.31 -1.30
N SER A 706 4.35 -36.79 -0.65
CA SER A 706 4.01 -38.19 -0.58
C SER A 706 3.60 -38.76 -1.95
N ASN A 707 3.08 -37.93 -2.83
CA ASN A 707 2.81 -38.30 -4.21
C ASN A 707 4.10 -38.09 -5.06
N ARG A 708 4.83 -39.16 -5.27
CA ARG A 708 6.09 -39.12 -6.04
C ARG A 708 5.91 -38.65 -7.48
N ALA A 709 4.72 -38.77 -8.05
CA ALA A 709 4.43 -38.34 -9.42
C ALA A 709 4.47 -36.82 -9.62
N VAL A 710 4.40 -36.05 -8.53
CA VAL A 710 4.45 -34.57 -8.58
C VAL A 710 5.78 -34.00 -8.06
N LEU A 711 6.72 -34.84 -7.62
CA LEU A 711 8.05 -34.39 -7.20
C LEU A 711 8.81 -33.77 -8.38
N GLY A 712 9.41 -32.59 -8.16
CA GLY A 712 10.08 -31.81 -9.20
C GLY A 712 9.13 -31.03 -10.12
N ASN A 713 7.82 -31.21 -9.99
CA ASN A 713 6.84 -30.47 -10.79
C ASN A 713 6.76 -29.00 -10.32
N GLN A 714 6.47 -28.15 -11.31
CA GLN A 714 6.23 -26.72 -11.07
C GLN A 714 4.91 -26.52 -10.30
N PRO A 715 4.89 -25.70 -9.26
CA PRO A 715 3.66 -25.37 -8.55
C PRO A 715 2.63 -24.70 -9.45
N VAL A 716 1.36 -24.92 -9.13
CA VAL A 716 0.24 -24.35 -9.89
C VAL A 716 0.29 -22.83 -9.87
N GLY A 717 0.09 -22.21 -11.03
CA GLY A 717 -0.01 -20.76 -11.18
C GLY A 717 1.33 -20.02 -11.01
N VAL A 718 2.48 -20.67 -11.10
CA VAL A 718 3.79 -20.04 -10.98
C VAL A 718 4.49 -20.09 -12.35
N PRO A 719 4.65 -18.94 -13.05
CA PRO A 719 5.40 -18.89 -14.31
C PRO A 719 6.90 -18.93 -14.07
N ARG A 720 7.66 -19.38 -15.05
CA ARG A 720 9.14 -19.36 -14.99
C ARG A 720 9.75 -18.00 -15.30
N VAL A 721 9.05 -17.19 -16.08
CA VAL A 721 9.52 -15.87 -16.52
C VAL A 721 8.39 -14.88 -16.37
N MET A 722 8.69 -13.76 -15.75
CA MET A 722 7.87 -12.56 -15.77
C MET A 722 8.76 -11.37 -16.13
N ALA A 723 8.29 -10.49 -17.00
CA ALA A 723 9.02 -9.30 -17.39
C ALA A 723 8.06 -8.16 -17.64
N ASN A 724 8.46 -6.95 -17.26
CA ASN A 724 7.75 -5.73 -17.58
C ASN A 724 8.72 -4.61 -17.88
N LEU A 725 8.28 -3.66 -18.67
CA LEU A 725 8.98 -2.41 -18.93
C LEU A 725 7.94 -1.34 -19.24
N SER A 726 7.98 -0.26 -18.50
CA SER A 726 7.19 0.96 -18.72
C SER A 726 8.13 2.12 -19.00
N ALA A 727 7.76 2.96 -19.93
CA ALA A 727 8.46 4.19 -20.27
C ALA A 727 7.49 5.37 -20.28
N GLU A 728 7.90 6.50 -19.73
CA GLU A 728 7.25 7.79 -19.84
C GLU A 728 8.24 8.76 -20.49
N TRP A 729 7.83 9.43 -21.55
CA TRP A 729 8.70 10.32 -22.29
C TRP A 729 8.05 11.70 -22.48
N ASP A 730 8.69 12.70 -21.87
CA ASP A 730 8.33 14.10 -22.06
C ASP A 730 8.82 14.54 -23.44
N THR A 731 7.88 14.80 -24.34
CA THR A 731 8.23 15.11 -25.73
C THR A 731 8.90 16.48 -25.84
N PRO A 732 10.03 16.61 -26.55
CA PRO A 732 10.71 17.89 -26.68
C PRO A 732 9.97 18.86 -27.62
N TRP A 733 9.03 18.37 -28.42
CA TRP A 733 8.32 19.17 -29.44
C TRP A 733 7.07 19.88 -28.90
N VAL A 734 6.44 19.34 -27.86
CA VAL A 734 5.22 19.90 -27.27
C VAL A 734 5.41 19.97 -25.76
N ALA A 735 5.52 21.18 -25.24
CA ALA A 735 5.69 21.42 -23.82
C ALA A 735 4.49 20.85 -23.03
N GLY A 736 4.77 20.06 -22.02
CA GLY A 736 3.76 19.43 -21.15
C GLY A 736 3.10 18.16 -21.73
N LEU A 737 3.54 17.67 -22.90
CA LEU A 737 3.09 16.38 -23.44
C LEU A 737 4.04 15.26 -23.02
N THR A 738 3.52 14.32 -22.27
CA THR A 738 4.20 13.07 -21.93
C THR A 738 3.52 11.91 -22.66
N VAL A 739 4.31 11.09 -23.35
CA VAL A 739 3.85 9.84 -23.97
C VAL A 739 4.27 8.68 -23.07
N THR A 740 3.32 7.80 -22.77
CA THR A 740 3.55 6.62 -21.95
C THR A 740 3.35 5.35 -22.76
N GLY A 741 4.10 4.30 -22.43
CA GLY A 741 3.93 2.99 -23.03
C GLY A 741 4.52 1.91 -22.14
N GLY A 742 3.96 0.71 -22.23
CA GLY A 742 4.38 -0.42 -21.41
C GLY A 742 4.23 -1.76 -22.10
N VAL A 743 5.02 -2.74 -21.66
CA VAL A 743 4.90 -4.15 -22.05
C VAL A 743 5.01 -5.02 -20.80
N ILE A 744 4.10 -5.98 -20.68
CA ILE A 744 4.06 -6.96 -19.60
C ILE A 744 4.03 -8.35 -20.23
N HIS A 745 4.99 -9.19 -19.87
CA HIS A 745 5.06 -10.59 -20.29
C HIS A 745 4.97 -11.53 -19.10
N THR A 746 4.06 -12.51 -19.20
CA THR A 746 3.96 -13.62 -18.25
C THR A 746 4.16 -14.95 -18.99
N GLY A 747 5.08 -15.75 -18.50
CA GLY A 747 5.38 -17.07 -19.06
C GLY A 747 4.24 -18.06 -18.87
N LYS A 748 4.36 -19.23 -19.53
CA LYS A 748 3.45 -20.37 -19.37
C LYS A 748 3.30 -20.79 -17.92
N GLU A 749 2.07 -21.16 -17.52
CA GLU A 749 1.74 -21.66 -16.19
C GLU A 749 1.01 -22.99 -16.23
N TYR A 750 1.25 -23.83 -15.23
CA TYR A 750 0.46 -25.04 -15.03
C TYR A 750 -0.74 -24.77 -14.12
N VAL A 751 -1.87 -25.41 -14.45
CA VAL A 751 -3.12 -25.31 -13.69
C VAL A 751 -3.41 -26.54 -12.84
N ASN A 752 -2.55 -27.55 -12.89
CA ASN A 752 -2.63 -28.74 -12.05
C ASN A 752 -1.24 -29.19 -11.57
N GLN A 753 -1.17 -29.86 -10.41
CA GLN A 753 0.10 -30.32 -9.81
C GLN A 753 0.83 -31.38 -10.66
N ALA A 754 0.10 -32.11 -11.51
CA ALA A 754 0.70 -33.10 -12.41
C ALA A 754 1.44 -32.47 -13.60
N ASN A 755 1.32 -31.15 -13.79
CA ASN A 755 1.87 -30.40 -14.93
C ASN A 755 1.44 -30.93 -16.31
N THR A 756 0.26 -31.52 -16.38
CA THR A 756 -0.31 -32.05 -17.63
C THR A 756 -1.18 -31.03 -18.36
N GLN A 757 -1.58 -29.95 -17.68
CA GLN A 757 -2.43 -28.89 -18.20
C GLN A 757 -1.81 -27.53 -17.90
N SER A 758 -1.90 -26.62 -18.86
CA SER A 758 -1.28 -25.32 -18.75
C SER A 758 -2.05 -24.23 -19.47
N VAL A 759 -1.88 -22.99 -19.02
CA VAL A 759 -2.22 -21.77 -19.75
C VAL A 759 -0.96 -21.31 -20.49
N PRO A 760 -1.06 -20.91 -21.78
CA PRO A 760 0.09 -20.44 -22.55
C PRO A 760 0.61 -19.12 -21.98
N SER A 761 1.84 -18.73 -22.35
CA SER A 761 2.36 -17.40 -22.09
C SER A 761 1.56 -16.33 -22.83
N TRP A 762 1.52 -15.12 -22.25
CA TRP A 762 0.87 -13.97 -22.86
C TRP A 762 1.69 -12.70 -22.68
N THR A 763 1.45 -11.74 -23.55
CA THR A 763 2.06 -10.41 -23.50
C THR A 763 0.98 -9.37 -23.71
N THR A 764 0.96 -8.36 -22.86
CA THR A 764 0.07 -7.21 -22.96
C THR A 764 0.86 -5.94 -23.17
N PHE A 765 0.25 -4.95 -23.83
CA PHE A 765 0.82 -3.63 -24.07
C PHE A 765 -0.14 -2.57 -23.51
N ASP A 766 0.44 -1.53 -22.94
CA ASP A 766 -0.24 -0.33 -22.47
C ASP A 766 0.01 0.85 -23.41
#